data_abf6236af515d0494e178feccce1dfc3
#
_entry.id   abf6236af515d0494e178feccce1dfc3
#
_cell.length_a   1.000
_cell.length_b   1.000
_cell.length_c   1.000
_cell.angle_alpha   90.00
_cell.angle_beta   90.00
_cell.angle_gamma   90.00
#
_symmetry.space_group_name_H-M   'P 1'
#
loop_
_entity.id
_entity.type
_entity.pdbx_description
1 polymer ?
#
loop_
_entity_poly.entity_id
_entity_poly.type
_entity_poly.pdbx_seq_one_letter_code
_entity_poly.pdbx_strand_id
1 'polypeptide(L)'
;MRLKKRVALLIDYVETEYSQRLVRGTSDYLSKHNAELVVFPSGTINAVNFSYNYQYLAVASHITPQNVDGIIFMTGSHLNNVTPEYMHSYLKSFAPVPVVSIGYKFDDIPSVVSSCAGSMYDLVSHIITTHGRRKIALMGVEGNSQEVSDRKSAFLNTLKQFSVEFDPSREIYGGFTYDTARSALRSYLSKKGKFDFDAIVALNDEMAFACLDIFKENGISVPEDIVVTGFDDEIRSSYVTPTLSTVNQNVEQQAYSAAEILLNIIEGKDTVLSVKVPSEAVFRQSCGCVPPGAHECEGIDVRGKSVVANSELKVFDISQWYDNRNQFVQVIQLFSDIQVDISIDVLRSRIKSDLSGFGIKSAAVCLFSKPVETDRFEYFPLPPGANVFCAFDKDNCFSLTGDSIVFDPRKTMVPERIFASLDGMYVCSLYRASVLYGYIIYRPGSYDITVYSMVCKLLSSSIASAVSVSAARQRQSKLQKEYDAACAVSVTDDMTGLLNRRGFMSLGTKALENAFLSGTSGLVLFGDMDGLKKINDTYGHSAGDRAIKAEARILKEAFRSSDILGRLGGDEFAIIASGLGEERFQEIKTTLDSKCEEYNRTSGEPYVLSLSMGYSVFHPMMREYDIKILLELADEALYEEKNHKKSLCR
;
A
#
# COMPACT_ATOMS: atom_id res chain seq x y z
N MET A 1 -13.31 -22.46 19.92
CA MET A 1 -12.28 -23.46 19.57
C MET A 1 -12.44 -23.76 18.09
N ARG A 2 -11.44 -23.57 17.26
CA ARG A 2 -11.51 -23.86 15.83
C ARG A 2 -11.86 -25.33 15.60
N LEU A 3 -12.74 -25.61 14.64
CA LEU A 3 -13.17 -26.98 14.35
C LEU A 3 -12.12 -27.76 13.56
N LYS A 4 -11.26 -27.06 12.80
CA LYS A 4 -10.22 -27.63 11.95
C LYS A 4 -8.84 -27.13 12.38
N LYS A 5 -7.82 -27.96 12.22
CA LYS A 5 -6.42 -27.57 12.34
C LYS A 5 -6.06 -26.64 11.20
N ARG A 6 -5.27 -25.61 11.47
CA ARG A 6 -4.83 -24.64 10.47
C ARG A 6 -3.33 -24.64 10.33
N VAL A 7 -2.85 -24.90 9.13
CA VAL A 7 -1.44 -24.96 8.77
C VAL A 7 -1.07 -23.71 7.97
N ALA A 8 0.00 -23.04 8.40
CA ALA A 8 0.62 -21.96 7.64
C ALA A 8 1.67 -22.55 6.70
N LEU A 9 1.62 -22.20 5.43
CA LEU A 9 2.69 -22.46 4.47
C LEU A 9 3.39 -21.13 4.15
N LEU A 10 4.65 -20.98 4.58
CA LEU A 10 5.48 -19.84 4.23
C LEU A 10 6.31 -20.17 3.00
N ILE A 11 6.08 -19.41 1.96
CA ILE A 11 6.81 -19.44 0.68
C ILE A 11 7.47 -18.09 0.43
N ASP A 12 8.50 -18.05 -0.42
CA ASP A 12 9.13 -16.79 -0.82
C ASP A 12 8.22 -15.95 -1.71
N TYR A 13 8.14 -16.28 -2.97
CA TYR A 13 7.31 -15.56 -3.95
C TYR A 13 6.26 -16.52 -4.52
N VAL A 14 5.01 -16.06 -4.55
CA VAL A 14 3.88 -16.87 -5.00
C VAL A 14 3.92 -17.14 -6.51
N GLU A 15 4.65 -16.32 -7.26
CA GLU A 15 4.75 -16.38 -8.72
C GLU A 15 5.62 -17.54 -9.23
N THR A 16 6.49 -18.11 -8.38
CA THR A 16 7.38 -19.20 -8.79
C THR A 16 6.63 -20.51 -8.92
N GLU A 17 6.97 -21.30 -9.95
CA GLU A 17 6.36 -22.63 -10.13
C GLU A 17 6.65 -23.55 -8.95
N TYR A 18 7.86 -23.47 -8.38
CA TYR A 18 8.24 -24.21 -7.20
C TYR A 18 7.29 -23.95 -6.02
N SER A 19 7.00 -22.68 -5.73
CA SER A 19 6.05 -22.29 -4.67
C SER A 19 4.63 -22.80 -4.93
N GLN A 20 4.17 -22.72 -6.19
CA GLN A 20 2.85 -23.24 -6.56
C GLN A 20 2.75 -24.76 -6.40
N ARG A 21 3.83 -25.50 -6.72
CA ARG A 21 3.91 -26.95 -6.49
C ARG A 21 3.88 -27.28 -5.00
N LEU A 22 4.55 -26.49 -4.14
CA LEU A 22 4.45 -26.63 -2.68
C LEU A 22 3.02 -26.43 -2.18
N VAL A 23 2.34 -25.38 -2.68
CA VAL A 23 0.93 -25.12 -2.32
C VAL A 23 0.04 -26.30 -2.73
N ARG A 24 0.18 -26.83 -3.95
CA ARG A 24 -0.60 -28.00 -4.43
C ARG A 24 -0.39 -29.23 -3.57
N GLY A 25 0.87 -29.61 -3.31
CA GLY A 25 1.19 -30.79 -2.50
C GLY A 25 0.71 -30.68 -1.05
N THR A 26 0.86 -29.49 -0.45
CA THR A 26 0.36 -29.24 0.91
C THR A 26 -1.17 -29.29 0.96
N SER A 27 -1.84 -28.63 0.01
CA SER A 27 -3.31 -28.59 -0.06
C SER A 27 -3.90 -29.99 -0.29
N ASP A 28 -3.27 -30.81 -1.14
CA ASP A 28 -3.71 -32.18 -1.42
C ASP A 28 -3.71 -33.05 -0.15
N TYR A 29 -2.67 -32.95 0.69
CA TYR A 29 -2.65 -33.68 1.95
C TYR A 29 -3.67 -33.14 2.96
N LEU A 30 -3.68 -31.84 3.20
CA LEU A 30 -4.50 -31.22 4.25
C LEU A 30 -6.01 -31.36 3.97
N SER A 31 -6.43 -31.25 2.70
CA SER A 31 -7.83 -31.45 2.32
C SER A 31 -8.37 -32.84 2.68
N LYS A 32 -7.53 -33.87 2.55
CA LYS A 32 -7.87 -35.26 2.90
C LYS A 32 -7.90 -35.51 4.42
N HIS A 33 -7.29 -34.62 5.22
CA HIS A 33 -7.13 -34.76 6.68
C HIS A 33 -7.89 -33.72 7.49
N ASN A 34 -8.93 -33.10 6.89
CA ASN A 34 -9.79 -32.12 7.55
C ASN A 34 -9.02 -30.96 8.21
N ALA A 35 -7.96 -30.48 7.55
CA ALA A 35 -7.16 -29.35 7.97
C ALA A 35 -7.23 -28.20 6.93
N GLU A 36 -6.96 -26.99 7.38
CA GLU A 36 -6.99 -25.78 6.54
C GLU A 36 -5.58 -25.34 6.17
N LEU A 37 -5.38 -24.94 4.93
CA LEU A 37 -4.16 -24.30 4.44
C LEU A 37 -4.32 -22.78 4.37
N VAL A 38 -3.39 -22.06 4.99
CA VAL A 38 -3.23 -20.60 4.77
C VAL A 38 -1.83 -20.34 4.24
N VAL A 39 -1.75 -19.63 3.11
CA VAL A 39 -0.48 -19.37 2.41
C VAL A 39 0.02 -17.97 2.76
N PHE A 40 1.29 -17.88 3.11
CA PHE A 40 1.99 -16.64 3.47
C PHE A 40 3.17 -16.41 2.51
N PRO A 41 2.98 -15.63 1.43
CA PRO A 41 4.09 -15.17 0.60
C PRO A 41 4.94 -14.18 1.41
N SER A 42 6.07 -14.63 1.93
CA SER A 42 6.89 -13.85 2.88
C SER A 42 8.08 -13.13 2.21
N GLY A 43 8.27 -13.31 0.90
CA GLY A 43 9.50 -12.87 0.25
C GLY A 43 10.74 -13.59 0.79
N THR A 44 11.90 -13.30 0.23
CA THR A 44 13.16 -13.89 0.68
C THR A 44 13.83 -13.02 1.74
N ILE A 45 14.26 -13.62 2.85
CA ILE A 45 14.96 -12.91 3.94
C ILE A 45 16.25 -12.30 3.38
N ASN A 46 16.53 -11.03 3.71
CA ASN A 46 17.72 -10.28 3.30
C ASN A 46 17.99 -10.24 1.79
N ALA A 47 16.95 -10.23 0.96
CA ALA A 47 17.09 -10.08 -0.49
C ALA A 47 17.69 -8.72 -0.84
N VAL A 48 18.91 -8.71 -1.37
CA VAL A 48 19.72 -7.50 -1.63
C VAL A 48 19.15 -6.64 -2.77
N ASN A 49 18.42 -7.28 -3.70
CA ASN A 49 17.96 -6.63 -4.94
C ASN A 49 16.63 -5.88 -4.82
N PHE A 50 15.97 -5.93 -3.67
CA PHE A 50 14.66 -5.32 -3.46
C PHE A 50 14.64 -4.50 -2.17
N SER A 51 14.69 -3.17 -2.29
CA SER A 51 14.85 -2.23 -1.17
C SER A 51 13.82 -2.37 -0.05
N TYR A 52 12.63 -2.91 -0.34
CA TYR A 52 11.53 -3.05 0.63
C TYR A 52 11.04 -4.49 0.78
N ASN A 53 11.86 -5.47 0.40
CA ASN A 53 11.50 -6.89 0.48
C ASN A 53 11.11 -7.35 1.90
N TYR A 54 11.68 -6.74 2.92
CA TYR A 54 11.34 -7.01 4.33
C TYR A 54 9.86 -6.78 4.66
N GLN A 55 9.14 -5.96 3.90
CA GLN A 55 7.70 -5.74 4.09
C GLN A 55 6.86 -7.01 3.82
N TYR A 56 7.34 -7.91 2.96
CA TYR A 56 6.69 -9.20 2.78
C TYR A 56 6.79 -10.06 4.04
N LEU A 57 7.92 -10.01 4.76
CA LEU A 57 8.12 -10.77 6.00
C LEU A 57 7.12 -10.38 7.10
N ALA A 58 6.51 -9.18 7.04
CA ALA A 58 5.53 -8.75 8.01
C ALA A 58 4.31 -9.71 8.13
N VAL A 59 3.98 -10.46 7.08
CA VAL A 59 2.89 -11.46 7.16
C VAL A 59 3.22 -12.59 8.14
N ALA A 60 4.49 -12.91 8.34
CA ALA A 60 4.90 -13.94 9.30
C ALA A 60 4.53 -13.59 10.75
N SER A 61 4.35 -12.30 11.07
CA SER A 61 3.91 -11.85 12.40
C SER A 61 2.46 -12.26 12.74
N HIS A 62 1.66 -12.64 11.74
CA HIS A 62 0.34 -13.24 11.97
C HIS A 62 0.39 -14.69 12.41
N ILE A 63 1.57 -15.31 12.38
CA ILE A 63 1.77 -16.70 12.79
C ILE A 63 1.94 -16.74 14.31
N THR A 64 0.84 -16.99 14.97
CA THR A 64 0.74 -17.11 16.43
C THR A 64 -0.03 -18.38 16.79
N PRO A 65 0.12 -18.93 18.02
CA PRO A 65 -0.65 -20.10 18.45
C PRO A 65 -2.18 -19.92 18.39
N GLN A 66 -2.65 -18.67 18.38
CA GLN A 66 -4.07 -18.34 18.23
C GLN A 66 -4.52 -18.42 16.76
N ASN A 67 -3.62 -18.17 15.83
CA ASN A 67 -3.92 -18.07 14.39
C ASN A 67 -3.69 -19.37 13.64
N VAL A 68 -2.62 -20.12 13.96
CA VAL A 68 -2.22 -21.36 13.29
C VAL A 68 -1.78 -22.43 14.28
N ASP A 69 -1.90 -23.69 13.90
CA ASP A 69 -1.52 -24.84 14.71
C ASP A 69 -0.13 -25.38 14.33
N GLY A 70 0.39 -25.00 13.15
CA GLY A 70 1.72 -25.42 12.70
C GLY A 70 2.16 -24.71 11.43
N ILE A 71 3.44 -24.83 11.10
CA ILE A 71 4.12 -24.11 10.01
C ILE A 71 4.86 -25.11 9.12
N ILE A 72 4.69 -24.98 7.81
CA ILE A 72 5.59 -25.52 6.80
C ILE A 72 6.38 -24.35 6.24
N PHE A 73 7.70 -24.40 6.31
CA PHE A 73 8.57 -23.32 5.90
C PHE A 73 9.48 -23.73 4.74
N MET A 74 9.42 -23.00 3.63
CA MET A 74 10.30 -23.17 2.47
C MET A 74 11.68 -22.58 2.77
N THR A 75 12.54 -23.37 3.40
CA THR A 75 13.84 -22.93 3.93
C THR A 75 14.91 -22.77 2.85
N GLY A 76 14.93 -23.66 1.85
CA GLY A 76 16.04 -23.78 0.89
C GLY A 76 16.35 -22.48 0.16
N SER A 77 15.33 -21.75 -0.32
CA SER A 77 15.53 -20.49 -1.06
C SER A 77 16.07 -19.35 -0.20
N HIS A 78 15.76 -19.33 1.10
CA HIS A 78 16.24 -18.28 2.01
C HIS A 78 17.74 -18.40 2.32
N LEU A 79 18.29 -19.61 2.32
CA LEU A 79 19.70 -19.86 2.63
C LEU A 79 20.68 -19.31 1.60
N ASN A 80 20.19 -18.80 0.47
CA ASN A 80 21.01 -18.03 -0.47
C ASN A 80 21.43 -16.66 0.09
N ASN A 81 20.70 -16.12 1.09
CA ASN A 81 20.90 -14.76 1.61
C ASN A 81 21.22 -14.72 3.12
N VAL A 82 21.05 -15.81 3.82
CA VAL A 82 21.30 -15.91 5.28
C VAL A 82 22.03 -17.21 5.63
N THR A 83 22.69 -17.24 6.78
CA THR A 83 23.37 -18.47 7.26
C THR A 83 22.37 -19.48 7.84
N PRO A 84 22.73 -20.78 7.86
CA PRO A 84 21.91 -21.81 8.50
C PRO A 84 21.61 -21.51 9.98
N GLU A 85 22.55 -20.94 10.72
CA GLU A 85 22.39 -20.58 12.14
C GLU A 85 21.37 -19.47 12.33
N TYR A 86 21.39 -18.46 11.46
CA TYR A 86 20.38 -17.41 11.46
C TYR A 86 19.00 -18.00 11.17
N MET A 87 18.88 -18.83 10.12
CA MET A 87 17.63 -19.47 9.75
C MET A 87 17.10 -20.38 10.86
N HIS A 88 17.97 -21.16 11.51
CA HIS A 88 17.58 -21.96 12.66
C HIS A 88 16.97 -21.11 13.78
N SER A 89 17.63 -20.02 14.15
CA SER A 89 17.14 -19.07 15.16
C SER A 89 15.80 -18.46 14.76
N TYR A 90 15.66 -18.10 13.49
CA TYR A 90 14.41 -17.55 12.95
C TYR A 90 13.26 -18.56 13.04
N LEU A 91 13.46 -19.81 12.63
CA LEU A 91 12.44 -20.86 12.74
C LEU A 91 12.06 -21.15 14.21
N LYS A 92 13.03 -21.12 15.13
CA LYS A 92 12.77 -21.28 16.58
C LYS A 92 11.99 -20.12 17.18
N SER A 93 12.02 -18.94 16.59
CA SER A 93 11.27 -17.78 17.09
C SER A 93 9.74 -17.95 16.98
N PHE A 94 9.26 -18.90 16.17
CA PHE A 94 7.83 -19.22 16.08
C PHE A 94 7.31 -20.07 17.26
N ALA A 95 8.19 -20.54 18.15
CA ALA A 95 7.75 -21.33 19.30
C ALA A 95 6.63 -20.62 20.10
N PRO A 96 5.61 -21.34 20.57
CA PRO A 96 5.47 -22.79 20.62
C PRO A 96 4.84 -23.44 19.37
N VAL A 97 4.63 -22.72 18.27
CA VAL A 97 4.06 -23.27 17.03
C VAL A 97 5.09 -24.20 16.38
N PRO A 98 4.76 -25.48 16.12
CA PRO A 98 5.69 -26.41 15.51
C PRO A 98 5.99 -26.02 14.04
N VAL A 99 7.24 -26.24 13.63
CA VAL A 99 7.73 -25.93 12.28
C VAL A 99 8.28 -27.19 11.62
N VAL A 100 7.97 -27.35 10.33
CA VAL A 100 8.63 -28.33 9.44
C VAL A 100 9.35 -27.56 8.32
N SER A 101 10.63 -27.84 8.12
CA SER A 101 11.50 -27.25 7.11
C SER A 101 11.44 -28.01 5.79
N ILE A 102 11.34 -27.31 4.65
CA ILE A 102 11.53 -27.90 3.31
C ILE A 102 12.81 -27.31 2.69
N GLY A 103 13.61 -28.18 2.08
CA GLY A 103 14.81 -27.81 1.32
C GLY A 103 16.09 -27.69 2.16
N TYR A 104 16.04 -27.80 3.49
CA TYR A 104 17.22 -27.83 4.34
C TYR A 104 17.01 -28.71 5.59
N LYS A 105 18.00 -29.53 5.93
CA LYS A 105 17.95 -30.40 7.08
C LYS A 105 18.61 -29.75 8.30
N PHE A 106 17.83 -29.60 9.37
CA PHE A 106 18.32 -29.31 10.73
C PHE A 106 18.39 -30.56 11.59
N ASP A 107 19.16 -30.48 12.66
CA ASP A 107 19.30 -31.63 13.59
C ASP A 107 18.10 -31.75 14.55
N ASP A 108 17.41 -30.65 14.84
CA ASP A 108 16.34 -30.57 15.86
C ASP A 108 15.04 -29.96 15.32
N ILE A 109 14.94 -29.67 14.01
CA ILE A 109 13.72 -29.26 13.34
C ILE A 109 13.36 -30.31 12.30
N PRO A 110 12.14 -30.87 12.33
CA PRO A 110 11.69 -31.81 11.31
C PRO A 110 11.84 -31.23 9.90
N SER A 111 12.41 -32.01 8.99
CA SER A 111 12.83 -31.49 7.69
C SER A 111 12.54 -32.48 6.57
N VAL A 112 12.12 -31.95 5.43
CA VAL A 112 11.96 -32.67 4.17
C VAL A 112 12.94 -32.12 3.15
N VAL A 113 13.76 -32.95 2.53
CA VAL A 113 14.77 -32.54 1.56
C VAL A 113 14.72 -33.43 0.31
N SER A 114 15.09 -32.87 -0.83
CA SER A 114 15.26 -33.61 -2.07
C SER A 114 16.54 -34.43 -2.00
N SER A 115 16.50 -35.65 -2.54
CA SER A 115 17.69 -36.49 -2.73
C SER A 115 18.19 -36.41 -4.17
N CYS A 116 19.03 -35.39 -4.47
CA CYS A 116 19.46 -35.10 -5.82
C CYS A 116 20.67 -35.91 -6.32
N ALA A 117 21.36 -36.66 -5.45
CA ALA A 117 22.60 -37.35 -5.83
C ALA A 117 22.38 -38.43 -6.90
N GLY A 118 21.30 -39.24 -6.76
CA GLY A 118 20.95 -40.28 -7.71
C GLY A 118 20.55 -39.73 -9.07
N SER A 119 19.64 -38.77 -9.11
CA SER A 119 19.16 -38.17 -10.35
C SER A 119 20.23 -37.34 -11.09
N MET A 120 21.13 -36.65 -10.37
CA MET A 120 22.28 -36.00 -10.97
C MET A 120 23.28 -37.04 -11.53
N TYR A 121 23.50 -38.14 -10.83
CA TYR A 121 24.27 -39.26 -11.36
C TYR A 121 23.64 -39.79 -12.65
N ASP A 122 22.34 -40.07 -12.67
CA ASP A 122 21.63 -40.58 -13.83
C ASP A 122 21.73 -39.63 -15.02
N LEU A 123 21.51 -38.32 -14.76
CA LEU A 123 21.59 -37.25 -15.78
C LEU A 123 23.00 -37.17 -16.41
N VAL A 124 24.04 -37.06 -15.57
CA VAL A 124 25.43 -36.88 -16.04
C VAL A 124 25.98 -38.14 -16.65
N SER A 125 25.73 -39.32 -16.05
CA SER A 125 26.14 -40.61 -16.62
C SER A 125 25.50 -40.85 -17.98
N HIS A 126 24.23 -40.48 -18.18
CA HIS A 126 23.54 -40.58 -19.46
C HIS A 126 24.20 -39.69 -20.54
N ILE A 127 24.54 -38.44 -20.23
CA ILE A 127 25.28 -37.54 -21.14
C ILE A 127 26.61 -38.18 -21.58
N ILE A 128 27.31 -38.85 -20.66
CA ILE A 128 28.59 -39.47 -20.91
C ILE A 128 28.47 -40.80 -21.68
N THR A 129 27.59 -41.68 -21.27
CA THR A 129 27.50 -43.03 -21.78
C THR A 129 26.65 -43.17 -23.03
N THR A 130 25.52 -42.46 -23.08
CA THR A 130 24.57 -42.55 -24.20
C THR A 130 24.95 -41.56 -25.32
N HIS A 131 25.37 -40.35 -24.94
CA HIS A 131 25.63 -39.28 -25.93
C HIS A 131 27.14 -39.03 -26.14
N GLY A 132 28.04 -39.74 -25.45
CA GLY A 132 29.47 -39.72 -25.65
C GLY A 132 30.16 -38.41 -25.32
N ARG A 133 29.50 -37.49 -24.61
CA ARG A 133 30.01 -36.15 -24.31
C ARG A 133 31.07 -36.21 -23.21
N ARG A 134 32.17 -35.49 -23.39
CA ARG A 134 33.33 -35.53 -22.51
C ARG A 134 33.85 -34.17 -22.06
N LYS A 135 33.50 -33.09 -22.78
CA LYS A 135 33.86 -31.71 -22.42
C LYS A 135 32.67 -31.02 -21.78
N ILE A 136 32.41 -31.36 -20.51
CA ILE A 136 31.18 -30.97 -19.84
C ILE A 136 31.42 -29.69 -19.05
N ALA A 137 30.58 -28.66 -19.29
CA ALA A 137 30.55 -27.42 -18.53
C ALA A 137 29.48 -27.51 -17.40
N LEU A 138 29.69 -26.75 -16.36
CA LEU A 138 28.73 -26.56 -15.29
C LEU A 138 28.22 -25.11 -15.29
N MET A 139 26.92 -24.92 -15.42
CA MET A 139 26.27 -23.64 -15.12
C MET A 139 25.87 -23.68 -13.65
N GLY A 140 26.76 -23.13 -12.81
CA GLY A 140 26.65 -23.13 -11.37
C GLY A 140 26.15 -21.81 -10.79
N VAL A 141 26.18 -21.72 -9.48
CA VAL A 141 25.80 -20.52 -8.74
C VAL A 141 26.81 -20.28 -7.62
N GLU A 142 27.17 -19.02 -7.39
CA GLU A 142 27.94 -18.62 -6.21
C GLU A 142 27.00 -18.56 -5.00
N GLY A 143 27.35 -19.21 -3.91
CA GLY A 143 26.56 -19.16 -2.68
C GLY A 143 26.80 -20.34 -1.75
N ASN A 144 26.24 -20.27 -0.56
CA ASN A 144 26.40 -21.27 0.51
C ASN A 144 25.20 -22.24 0.63
N SER A 145 24.31 -22.29 -0.36
CA SER A 145 23.18 -23.19 -0.33
C SER A 145 23.63 -24.65 -0.35
N GLN A 146 23.15 -25.44 0.62
CA GLN A 146 23.46 -26.88 0.70
C GLN A 146 22.99 -27.62 -0.56
N GLU A 147 21.82 -27.27 -1.11
CA GLU A 147 21.30 -27.88 -2.34
C GLU A 147 22.22 -27.65 -3.54
N VAL A 148 22.74 -26.43 -3.70
CA VAL A 148 23.72 -26.11 -4.77
C VAL A 148 25.00 -26.91 -4.58
N SER A 149 25.51 -26.98 -3.35
CA SER A 149 26.70 -27.75 -3.00
C SER A 149 26.50 -29.24 -3.26
N ASP A 150 25.34 -29.78 -2.91
CA ASP A 150 25.01 -31.21 -3.11
C ASP A 150 24.89 -31.54 -4.59
N ARG A 151 24.21 -30.70 -5.40
CA ARG A 151 24.10 -30.84 -6.86
C ARG A 151 25.48 -30.77 -7.53
N LYS A 152 26.31 -29.80 -7.19
CA LYS A 152 27.68 -29.67 -7.72
C LYS A 152 28.56 -30.84 -7.32
N SER A 153 28.49 -31.27 -6.05
CA SER A 153 29.25 -32.42 -5.57
C SER A 153 28.84 -33.71 -6.29
N ALA A 154 27.55 -33.94 -6.49
CA ALA A 154 27.03 -35.07 -7.25
C ALA A 154 27.52 -35.04 -8.71
N PHE A 155 27.48 -33.90 -9.36
CA PHE A 155 28.01 -33.67 -10.71
C PHE A 155 29.52 -34.07 -10.78
N LEU A 156 30.36 -33.46 -9.93
CA LEU A 156 31.81 -33.72 -9.90
C LEU A 156 32.15 -35.16 -9.59
N ASN A 157 31.44 -35.77 -8.64
CA ASN A 157 31.63 -37.18 -8.29
C ASN A 157 31.29 -38.12 -9.45
N THR A 158 30.24 -37.82 -10.20
CA THR A 158 29.86 -38.58 -11.39
C THR A 158 30.94 -38.47 -12.48
N LEU A 159 31.43 -37.29 -12.79
CA LEU A 159 32.53 -37.09 -13.76
C LEU A 159 33.74 -37.92 -13.36
N LYS A 160 34.13 -37.85 -12.08
CA LYS A 160 35.28 -38.66 -11.55
C LYS A 160 35.06 -40.14 -11.73
N GLN A 161 33.85 -40.67 -11.47
CA GLN A 161 33.51 -42.07 -11.61
C GLN A 161 33.63 -42.59 -13.05
N PHE A 162 33.33 -41.72 -14.02
CA PHE A 162 33.49 -42.02 -15.45
C PHE A 162 34.84 -41.58 -16.05
N SER A 163 35.80 -41.21 -15.20
CA SER A 163 37.13 -40.74 -15.61
C SER A 163 37.07 -39.58 -16.63
N VAL A 164 36.11 -38.65 -16.44
CA VAL A 164 36.00 -37.40 -17.17
C VAL A 164 36.61 -36.28 -16.33
N GLU A 165 37.66 -35.66 -16.84
CA GLU A 165 38.31 -34.55 -16.17
C GLU A 165 37.44 -33.26 -16.27
N PHE A 166 37.19 -32.62 -15.16
CA PHE A 166 36.51 -31.33 -15.12
C PHE A 166 37.49 -30.18 -15.19
N ASP A 167 37.34 -29.37 -16.21
CA ASP A 167 38.11 -28.13 -16.35
C ASP A 167 37.39 -26.98 -15.61
N PRO A 168 37.95 -26.44 -14.51
CA PRO A 168 37.32 -25.36 -13.75
C PRO A 168 37.04 -24.10 -14.59
N SER A 169 37.74 -23.90 -15.72
CA SER A 169 37.47 -22.77 -16.63
C SER A 169 36.13 -22.89 -17.36
N ARG A 170 35.49 -24.06 -17.31
CA ARG A 170 34.11 -24.33 -17.80
C ARG A 170 33.04 -24.26 -16.73
N GLU A 171 33.37 -23.82 -15.53
CA GLU A 171 32.39 -23.45 -14.53
C GLU A 171 31.94 -22.01 -14.81
N ILE A 172 30.65 -21.83 -15.10
CA ILE A 172 30.02 -20.55 -15.45
C ILE A 172 29.00 -20.23 -14.36
N TYR A 173 29.11 -19.05 -13.75
CA TYR A 173 28.23 -18.67 -12.66
C TYR A 173 27.01 -17.90 -13.17
N GLY A 174 25.86 -18.57 -13.23
CA GLY A 174 24.61 -18.10 -13.82
C GLY A 174 23.65 -17.37 -12.87
N GLY A 175 23.88 -17.40 -11.56
CA GLY A 175 23.15 -16.60 -10.58
C GLY A 175 21.67 -16.93 -10.40
N PHE A 176 21.22 -18.16 -10.70
CA PHE A 176 19.87 -18.71 -10.61
C PHE A 176 18.82 -18.19 -11.59
N THR A 177 19.01 -17.00 -12.20
CA THR A 177 17.99 -16.39 -13.06
C THR A 177 18.38 -16.47 -14.54
N TYR A 178 17.37 -16.46 -15.40
CA TYR A 178 17.54 -16.42 -16.84
C TYR A 178 18.45 -15.27 -17.31
N ASP A 179 18.24 -14.04 -16.80
CA ASP A 179 18.99 -12.86 -17.25
C ASP A 179 20.45 -12.87 -16.79
N THR A 180 20.72 -13.33 -15.57
CA THR A 180 22.09 -13.44 -15.05
C THR A 180 22.85 -14.53 -15.78
N ALA A 181 22.22 -15.66 -16.10
CA ALA A 181 22.82 -16.73 -16.88
C ALA A 181 23.13 -16.29 -18.32
N ARG A 182 22.23 -15.56 -18.98
CA ARG A 182 22.52 -14.96 -20.31
C ARG A 182 23.74 -14.04 -20.29
N SER A 183 23.81 -13.20 -19.26
CA SER A 183 24.94 -12.27 -19.09
C SER A 183 26.26 -13.01 -18.87
N ALA A 184 26.24 -14.07 -18.06
CA ALA A 184 27.39 -14.93 -17.80
C ALA A 184 27.88 -15.66 -19.06
N LEU A 185 26.95 -16.22 -19.87
CA LEU A 185 27.29 -16.89 -21.15
C LEU A 185 27.85 -15.93 -22.17
N ARG A 186 27.32 -14.73 -22.30
CA ARG A 186 27.88 -13.68 -23.18
C ARG A 186 29.28 -13.26 -22.73
N SER A 187 29.50 -13.14 -21.42
CA SER A 187 30.83 -12.86 -20.87
C SER A 187 31.82 -14.00 -21.16
N TYR A 188 31.36 -15.25 -20.98
CA TYR A 188 32.18 -16.42 -21.31
C TYR A 188 32.57 -16.43 -22.78
N LEU A 189 31.62 -16.24 -23.70
CA LEU A 189 31.85 -16.18 -25.13
C LEU A 189 32.82 -15.03 -25.52
N SER A 190 32.63 -13.86 -24.91
CA SER A 190 33.53 -12.70 -25.15
C SER A 190 34.97 -12.97 -24.72
N LYS A 191 35.18 -13.70 -23.61
CA LYS A 191 36.51 -14.04 -23.08
C LYS A 191 37.21 -15.17 -23.85
N LYS A 192 36.45 -16.20 -24.25
CA LYS A 192 36.97 -17.45 -24.84
C LYS A 192 36.90 -17.45 -26.37
N GLY A 193 36.09 -16.57 -26.98
CA GLY A 193 35.83 -16.53 -28.42
C GLY A 193 34.91 -17.62 -28.94
N LYS A 194 34.69 -18.70 -28.18
CA LYS A 194 33.81 -19.81 -28.49
C LYS A 194 33.42 -20.57 -27.24
N PHE A 195 32.37 -21.39 -27.33
CA PHE A 195 32.08 -22.41 -26.32
C PHE A 195 32.98 -23.63 -26.57
N ASP A 196 33.85 -23.97 -25.62
CA ASP A 196 34.87 -25.02 -25.73
C ASP A 196 34.44 -26.33 -25.01
N PHE A 197 33.13 -26.57 -24.96
CA PHE A 197 32.49 -27.75 -24.35
C PHE A 197 31.45 -28.36 -25.30
N ASP A 198 31.09 -29.62 -25.09
CA ASP A 198 30.13 -30.40 -25.90
C ASP A 198 28.86 -30.72 -25.10
N ALA A 199 28.82 -30.38 -23.82
CA ALA A 199 27.62 -30.42 -22.97
C ALA A 199 27.69 -29.36 -21.88
N ILE A 200 26.56 -28.89 -21.43
CA ILE A 200 26.41 -28.03 -20.27
C ILE A 200 25.29 -28.53 -19.34
N VAL A 201 25.63 -28.71 -18.05
CA VAL A 201 24.70 -29.06 -17.00
C VAL A 201 24.40 -27.81 -16.20
N ALA A 202 23.17 -27.33 -16.26
CA ALA A 202 22.70 -26.20 -15.47
C ALA A 202 22.06 -26.71 -14.18
N LEU A 203 22.33 -26.01 -13.06
CA LEU A 203 21.81 -26.40 -11.75
C LEU A 203 20.35 -25.98 -11.53
N ASN A 204 19.72 -25.29 -12.49
CA ASN A 204 18.26 -25.13 -12.59
C ASN A 204 17.82 -24.92 -14.05
N ASP A 205 16.51 -25.00 -14.29
CA ASP A 205 15.92 -24.90 -15.63
C ASP A 205 15.97 -23.47 -16.18
N GLU A 206 15.81 -22.43 -15.37
CA GLU A 206 15.92 -21.02 -15.80
C GLU A 206 17.29 -20.71 -16.44
N MET A 207 18.36 -21.22 -15.85
CA MET A 207 19.70 -21.09 -16.43
C MET A 207 19.85 -21.95 -17.70
N ALA A 208 19.23 -23.14 -17.75
CA ALA A 208 19.23 -23.98 -18.95
C ALA A 208 18.49 -23.33 -20.11
N PHE A 209 17.35 -22.66 -19.87
CA PHE A 209 16.65 -21.89 -20.90
C PHE A 209 17.51 -20.76 -21.46
N ALA A 210 18.27 -20.08 -20.61
CA ALA A 210 19.24 -19.07 -21.05
C ALA A 210 20.33 -19.67 -21.97
N CYS A 211 20.80 -20.91 -21.67
CA CYS A 211 21.72 -21.63 -22.54
C CYS A 211 21.12 -21.92 -23.90
N LEU A 212 19.89 -22.46 -23.95
CA LEU A 212 19.19 -22.76 -25.21
C LEU A 212 19.07 -21.50 -26.11
N ASP A 213 18.66 -20.37 -25.52
CA ASP A 213 18.48 -19.14 -26.27
C ASP A 213 19.82 -18.55 -26.75
N ILE A 214 20.85 -18.53 -25.92
CA ILE A 214 22.20 -18.03 -26.31
C ILE A 214 22.81 -18.92 -27.40
N PHE A 215 22.68 -20.23 -27.30
CA PHE A 215 23.19 -21.13 -28.35
C PHE A 215 22.45 -20.91 -29.66
N LYS A 216 21.15 -20.80 -29.65
CA LYS A 216 20.34 -20.46 -30.83
C LYS A 216 20.73 -19.12 -31.46
N GLU A 217 20.96 -18.07 -30.66
CA GLU A 217 21.44 -16.74 -31.12
C GLU A 217 22.79 -16.83 -31.83
N ASN A 218 23.62 -17.80 -31.45
CA ASN A 218 24.97 -17.98 -32.01
C ASN A 218 25.06 -19.11 -33.07
N GLY A 219 23.92 -19.65 -33.53
CA GLY A 219 23.85 -20.68 -34.56
C GLY A 219 24.38 -22.05 -34.14
N ILE A 220 24.38 -22.34 -32.84
CA ILE A 220 24.79 -23.62 -32.23
C ILE A 220 23.55 -24.50 -32.08
N SER A 221 23.61 -25.71 -32.60
CA SER A 221 22.54 -26.68 -32.55
C SER A 221 22.54 -27.45 -31.24
N VAL A 222 21.37 -27.55 -30.61
CA VAL A 222 21.15 -28.39 -29.46
C VAL A 222 20.18 -29.50 -29.87
N PRO A 223 20.53 -30.78 -29.72
CA PRO A 223 21.68 -31.32 -28.97
C PRO A 223 22.94 -31.63 -29.81
N GLU A 224 22.95 -31.39 -31.11
CA GLU A 224 23.97 -31.88 -32.06
C GLU A 224 25.35 -31.35 -31.68
N ASP A 225 25.52 -30.04 -31.52
CA ASP A 225 26.77 -29.40 -31.17
C ASP A 225 27.00 -29.45 -29.64
N ILE A 226 26.01 -29.02 -28.88
CA ILE A 226 26.07 -28.95 -27.41
C ILE A 226 24.79 -29.56 -26.78
N VAL A 227 24.97 -30.51 -25.88
CA VAL A 227 23.89 -31.02 -25.04
C VAL A 227 23.59 -30.02 -23.92
N VAL A 228 22.32 -29.75 -23.63
CA VAL A 228 21.87 -28.90 -22.52
C VAL A 228 20.97 -29.68 -21.59
N THR A 229 21.27 -29.59 -20.28
CA THR A 229 20.38 -30.15 -19.27
C THR A 229 20.16 -29.16 -18.14
N GLY A 230 18.97 -29.22 -17.53
CA GLY A 230 18.55 -28.39 -16.42
C GLY A 230 18.32 -29.16 -15.13
N PHE A 231 17.60 -28.55 -14.20
CA PHE A 231 17.17 -29.10 -12.92
C PHE A 231 15.93 -28.34 -12.48
N ASP A 232 14.87 -28.98 -11.99
CA ASP A 232 13.61 -28.55 -11.40
C ASP A 232 12.37 -29.12 -12.11
N ASP A 233 12.48 -29.48 -13.40
CA ASP A 233 11.40 -29.93 -14.25
C ASP A 233 10.23 -28.95 -14.30
N GLU A 234 10.56 -27.69 -14.59
CA GLU A 234 9.56 -26.65 -14.81
C GLU A 234 8.66 -26.99 -16.01
N ILE A 235 7.40 -26.59 -15.96
CA ILE A 235 6.43 -26.84 -17.06
C ILE A 235 7.02 -26.41 -18.41
N ARG A 236 7.71 -25.29 -18.46
CA ARG A 236 8.38 -24.77 -19.65
C ARG A 236 9.33 -25.79 -20.30
N SER A 237 9.96 -26.66 -19.52
CA SER A 237 10.91 -27.68 -19.99
C SER A 237 10.26 -28.66 -20.98
N SER A 238 8.94 -28.87 -20.87
CA SER A 238 8.19 -29.79 -21.75
C SER A 238 7.76 -29.20 -23.09
N TYR A 239 7.82 -27.85 -23.29
CA TYR A 239 7.36 -27.21 -24.52
C TYR A 239 8.36 -26.25 -25.18
N VAL A 240 9.51 -25.98 -24.58
CA VAL A 240 10.62 -25.29 -25.30
C VAL A 240 11.13 -26.15 -26.45
N THR A 241 11.77 -25.52 -27.42
CA THR A 241 12.36 -26.24 -28.56
C THR A 241 13.88 -25.99 -28.60
N PRO A 242 14.68 -27.08 -28.43
CA PRO A 242 14.30 -28.46 -28.09
C PRO A 242 13.74 -28.57 -26.66
N THR A 243 12.86 -29.56 -26.37
CA THR A 243 12.36 -29.84 -25.02
C THR A 243 13.51 -30.19 -24.09
N LEU A 244 13.50 -29.60 -22.88
CA LEU A 244 14.64 -29.62 -21.95
C LEU A 244 14.69 -30.90 -21.12
N SER A 245 15.82 -31.62 -21.19
CA SER A 245 16.18 -32.68 -20.25
C SER A 245 16.54 -32.08 -18.91
N THR A 246 16.02 -32.61 -17.82
CA THR A 246 16.09 -31.99 -16.52
C THR A 246 15.96 -33.01 -15.39
N VAL A 247 15.83 -32.56 -14.14
CA VAL A 247 15.55 -33.39 -12.97
C VAL A 247 14.29 -32.94 -12.31
N ASN A 248 13.32 -33.86 -12.15
CA ASN A 248 12.13 -33.62 -11.33
C ASN A 248 12.45 -33.83 -9.86
N GLN A 249 12.31 -32.78 -9.07
CA GLN A 249 12.56 -32.81 -7.62
C GLN A 249 11.42 -33.41 -6.80
N ASN A 250 10.30 -33.78 -7.41
CA ASN A 250 9.08 -34.23 -6.74
C ASN A 250 8.61 -33.28 -5.63
N VAL A 251 8.51 -31.97 -5.97
CA VAL A 251 8.21 -30.88 -5.03
C VAL A 251 6.86 -31.08 -4.34
N GLU A 252 5.84 -31.54 -5.08
CA GLU A 252 4.53 -31.86 -4.51
C GLU A 252 4.63 -32.95 -3.45
N GLN A 253 5.45 -33.98 -3.67
CA GLN A 253 5.66 -35.05 -2.70
C GLN A 253 6.44 -34.57 -1.47
N GLN A 254 7.38 -33.61 -1.65
CA GLN A 254 8.06 -32.99 -0.51
C GLN A 254 7.05 -32.23 0.35
N ALA A 255 6.18 -31.43 -0.26
CA ALA A 255 5.15 -30.67 0.43
C ALA A 255 4.12 -31.59 1.14
N TYR A 256 3.71 -32.65 0.45
CA TYR A 256 2.82 -33.67 1.00
C TYR A 256 3.42 -34.32 2.26
N SER A 257 4.69 -34.76 2.18
CA SER A 257 5.39 -35.33 3.31
C SER A 257 5.60 -34.35 4.48
N ALA A 258 5.84 -33.07 4.17
CA ALA A 258 5.98 -32.06 5.21
C ALA A 258 4.65 -31.83 5.94
N ALA A 259 3.53 -31.80 5.21
CA ALA A 259 2.20 -31.70 5.78
C ALA A 259 1.84 -32.89 6.66
N GLU A 260 2.21 -34.11 6.24
CA GLU A 260 2.04 -35.33 7.02
C GLU A 260 2.83 -35.30 8.35
N ILE A 261 4.11 -34.96 8.28
CA ILE A 261 4.97 -34.81 9.47
C ILE A 261 4.36 -33.79 10.42
N LEU A 262 3.96 -32.61 9.89
CA LEU A 262 3.42 -31.51 10.70
C LEU A 262 2.11 -31.91 11.41
N LEU A 263 1.16 -32.53 10.70
CA LEU A 263 -0.09 -32.97 11.32
C LEU A 263 0.15 -34.02 12.38
N ASN A 264 1.09 -34.99 12.17
CA ASN A 264 1.46 -35.96 13.18
C ASN A 264 2.01 -35.29 14.46
N ILE A 265 2.86 -34.25 14.31
CA ILE A 265 3.36 -33.47 15.46
C ILE A 265 2.21 -32.76 16.19
N ILE A 266 1.30 -32.10 15.46
CA ILE A 266 0.15 -31.41 16.05
C ILE A 266 -0.78 -32.36 16.79
N GLU A 267 -0.88 -33.60 16.32
CA GLU A 267 -1.68 -34.66 16.95
C GLU A 267 -0.94 -35.45 18.07
N GLY A 268 0.31 -35.10 18.32
CA GLY A 268 1.13 -35.76 19.34
C GLY A 268 1.54 -37.18 18.98
N LYS A 269 1.59 -37.54 17.68
CA LYS A 269 2.05 -38.83 17.17
C LYS A 269 3.57 -38.81 16.97
N ASP A 270 4.15 -39.97 17.07
CA ASP A 270 5.57 -40.17 16.74
C ASP A 270 5.82 -39.85 15.27
N THR A 271 6.90 -39.13 14.99
CA THR A 271 7.28 -38.74 13.63
C THR A 271 8.79 -38.75 13.44
N VAL A 272 9.22 -38.84 12.20
CA VAL A 272 10.64 -38.81 11.83
C VAL A 272 11.17 -37.38 11.76
N LEU A 273 12.43 -37.19 12.16
CA LEU A 273 13.08 -35.87 12.09
C LEU A 273 13.49 -35.47 10.66
N SER A 274 13.65 -36.42 9.74
CA SER A 274 14.04 -36.09 8.38
C SER A 274 13.52 -37.11 7.37
N VAL A 275 12.93 -36.61 6.31
CA VAL A 275 12.50 -37.38 5.14
C VAL A 275 13.29 -36.92 3.91
N LYS A 276 13.83 -37.86 3.15
CA LYS A 276 14.45 -37.63 1.85
C LYS A 276 13.50 -38.08 0.76
N VAL A 277 13.03 -37.14 -0.07
CA VAL A 277 12.20 -37.44 -1.23
C VAL A 277 13.12 -37.66 -2.44
N PRO A 278 13.04 -38.82 -3.13
CA PRO A 278 13.86 -39.06 -4.32
C PRO A 278 13.45 -38.11 -5.46
N SER A 279 14.46 -37.61 -6.18
CA SER A 279 14.30 -36.90 -7.44
C SER A 279 14.56 -37.85 -8.62
N GLU A 280 14.08 -37.49 -9.81
CA GLU A 280 14.13 -38.33 -10.99
C GLU A 280 14.69 -37.55 -12.19
N ALA A 281 15.62 -38.17 -12.96
CA ALA A 281 16.11 -37.57 -14.21
C ALA A 281 15.05 -37.76 -15.32
N VAL A 282 14.77 -36.69 -16.06
CA VAL A 282 13.82 -36.66 -17.16
C VAL A 282 14.57 -36.34 -18.45
N PHE A 283 14.62 -37.28 -19.37
CA PHE A 283 15.35 -37.16 -20.63
C PHE A 283 14.42 -36.70 -21.75
N ARG A 284 14.85 -35.65 -22.48
CA ARG A 284 14.09 -35.04 -23.58
C ARG A 284 15.02 -34.67 -24.75
N GLN A 285 14.54 -33.83 -25.67
CA GLN A 285 15.25 -33.51 -26.90
C GLN A 285 16.59 -32.81 -26.70
N SER A 286 16.75 -31.98 -25.66
CA SER A 286 17.98 -31.19 -25.45
C SER A 286 19.22 -32.03 -25.11
N CYS A 287 19.05 -33.30 -24.73
CA CYS A 287 20.16 -34.25 -24.65
C CYS A 287 20.25 -35.20 -25.88
N GLY A 288 19.25 -35.18 -26.76
CA GLY A 288 19.15 -36.07 -27.92
C GLY A 288 18.22 -37.25 -27.75
N CYS A 289 17.44 -37.30 -26.67
CA CYS A 289 16.44 -38.35 -26.42
C CYS A 289 15.06 -37.95 -26.91
N VAL A 290 14.30 -38.94 -27.38
CA VAL A 290 12.89 -38.78 -27.69
C VAL A 290 12.10 -39.22 -26.45
N PRO A 291 11.19 -38.40 -25.89
CA PRO A 291 10.38 -38.79 -24.75
C PRO A 291 9.58 -40.07 -25.02
N PRO A 292 9.41 -40.96 -24.04
CA PRO A 292 8.53 -42.12 -24.19
C PRO A 292 7.12 -41.68 -24.54
N GLY A 293 6.52 -42.25 -25.61
CA GLY A 293 5.19 -41.91 -26.07
C GLY A 293 5.09 -40.81 -27.12
N ALA A 294 6.20 -40.24 -27.57
CA ALA A 294 6.22 -39.36 -28.73
C ALA A 294 5.89 -40.16 -30.00
N HIS A 295 4.66 -40.08 -30.46
CA HIS A 295 4.34 -40.52 -31.83
C HIS A 295 4.79 -39.45 -32.81
N GLU A 296 5.58 -39.85 -33.83
CA GLU A 296 5.91 -39.00 -34.98
C GLU A 296 4.62 -38.62 -35.71
N CYS A 297 4.10 -37.46 -35.40
CA CYS A 297 3.13 -36.83 -36.31
C CYS A 297 3.94 -35.95 -37.27
N GLU A 298 4.08 -36.38 -38.51
CA GLU A 298 4.64 -35.57 -39.60
C GLU A 298 3.70 -34.39 -39.86
N GLY A 299 4.08 -33.21 -39.33
CA GLY A 299 3.48 -31.93 -39.70
C GLY A 299 4.41 -31.18 -40.63
N ILE A 300 3.86 -30.37 -41.52
CA ILE A 300 4.65 -29.45 -42.37
C ILE A 300 4.47 -28.04 -41.78
N ASP A 301 5.58 -27.36 -41.42
CA ASP A 301 5.53 -25.98 -40.99
C ASP A 301 5.15 -25.01 -42.12
N VAL A 302 4.84 -23.76 -41.80
CA VAL A 302 4.50 -22.71 -42.79
C VAL A 302 5.61 -22.42 -43.80
N ARG A 303 6.77 -23.09 -43.72
CA ARG A 303 7.91 -23.01 -44.64
C ARG A 303 8.18 -24.31 -45.36
N GLY A 304 7.28 -25.34 -45.24
CA GLY A 304 7.41 -26.61 -45.92
C GLY A 304 8.42 -27.58 -45.31
N LYS A 305 8.85 -27.42 -44.09
CA LYS A 305 9.71 -28.37 -43.38
C LYS A 305 8.89 -29.33 -42.53
N SER A 306 9.23 -30.62 -42.54
CA SER A 306 8.66 -31.61 -41.64
C SER A 306 8.96 -31.24 -40.18
N VAL A 307 7.91 -31.16 -39.39
CA VAL A 307 8.01 -30.95 -37.93
C VAL A 307 7.46 -32.18 -37.26
N VAL A 308 8.27 -32.83 -36.43
CA VAL A 308 7.85 -33.92 -35.55
C VAL A 308 7.10 -33.29 -34.37
N ALA A 309 5.78 -33.39 -34.34
CA ALA A 309 4.98 -32.94 -33.21
C ALA A 309 4.79 -34.08 -32.21
N ASN A 310 5.20 -33.84 -30.97
CA ASN A 310 4.95 -34.77 -29.87
C ASN A 310 3.46 -34.74 -29.50
N SER A 311 2.82 -35.87 -29.46
CA SER A 311 1.38 -35.99 -29.09
C SER A 311 1.11 -35.66 -27.59
N GLU A 312 2.12 -35.55 -26.78
CA GLU A 312 2.05 -35.03 -25.38
C GLU A 312 2.33 -33.52 -25.28
N LEU A 313 2.65 -32.86 -26.37
CA LEU A 313 2.60 -31.41 -26.41
C LEU A 313 1.15 -31.03 -26.06
N LYS A 314 0.92 -30.66 -24.80
CA LYS A 314 -0.14 -29.66 -24.53
C LYS A 314 0.15 -28.54 -25.49
N VAL A 315 -0.61 -28.50 -26.59
CA VAL A 315 -0.59 -27.38 -27.54
C VAL A 315 -0.53 -26.17 -26.66
N PHE A 316 0.53 -25.37 -26.78
CA PHE A 316 0.62 -24.07 -26.10
C PHE A 316 -0.69 -23.39 -26.44
N ASP A 317 -1.60 -23.36 -25.46
CA ASP A 317 -2.95 -22.91 -25.71
C ASP A 317 -2.83 -21.41 -25.97
N ILE A 318 -2.81 -21.07 -27.26
CA ILE A 318 -2.79 -19.68 -27.72
C ILE A 318 -3.91 -18.92 -27.03
N SER A 319 -5.04 -19.60 -26.71
CA SER A 319 -6.13 -19.01 -25.94
C SER A 319 -5.68 -18.65 -24.53
N GLN A 320 -4.94 -19.52 -23.84
CA GLN A 320 -4.42 -19.24 -22.50
C GLN A 320 -3.39 -18.10 -22.50
N TRP A 321 -2.57 -17.98 -23.55
CA TRP A 321 -1.67 -16.85 -23.72
C TRP A 321 -2.41 -15.53 -23.97
N TYR A 322 -3.45 -15.55 -24.80
CA TYR A 322 -4.32 -14.39 -25.02
C TYR A 322 -5.08 -14.02 -23.74
N ASP A 323 -5.57 -15.00 -22.98
CA ASP A 323 -6.27 -14.78 -21.73
C ASP A 323 -5.33 -14.17 -20.68
N ASN A 324 -4.12 -14.69 -20.52
CA ASN A 324 -3.10 -14.11 -19.62
C ASN A 324 -2.73 -12.67 -20.04
N ARG A 325 -2.51 -12.43 -21.35
CA ARG A 325 -2.25 -11.08 -21.86
C ARG A 325 -3.40 -10.11 -21.58
N ASN A 326 -4.65 -10.55 -21.79
CA ASN A 326 -5.83 -9.74 -21.49
C ASN A 326 -5.95 -9.45 -19.99
N GLN A 327 -5.62 -10.41 -19.13
CA GLN A 327 -5.58 -10.23 -17.68
C GLN A 327 -4.56 -9.14 -17.28
N PHE A 328 -3.36 -9.15 -17.85
CA PHE A 328 -2.37 -8.09 -17.60
C PHE A 328 -2.84 -6.71 -18.08
N VAL A 329 -3.48 -6.63 -19.24
CA VAL A 329 -4.05 -5.37 -19.75
C VAL A 329 -5.12 -4.84 -18.82
N GLN A 330 -6.01 -5.69 -18.30
CA GLN A 330 -7.03 -5.31 -17.32
C GLN A 330 -6.41 -4.77 -16.02
N VAL A 331 -5.34 -5.41 -15.52
CA VAL A 331 -4.60 -4.91 -14.34
C VAL A 331 -4.02 -3.53 -14.59
N ILE A 332 -3.42 -3.29 -15.77
CA ILE A 332 -2.85 -1.98 -16.14
C ILE A 332 -3.96 -0.92 -16.25
N GLN A 333 -5.10 -1.25 -16.85
CA GLN A 333 -6.25 -0.34 -16.96
C GLN A 333 -6.79 0.04 -15.59
N LEU A 334 -7.00 -0.95 -14.70
CA LEU A 334 -7.42 -0.67 -13.33
C LEU A 334 -6.45 0.25 -12.62
N PHE A 335 -5.14 0.06 -12.83
CA PHE A 335 -4.10 0.92 -12.25
C PHE A 335 -4.21 2.37 -12.71
N SER A 336 -4.48 2.58 -14.00
CA SER A 336 -4.68 3.92 -14.56
C SER A 336 -5.89 4.61 -13.96
N ASP A 337 -6.98 3.87 -13.73
CA ASP A 337 -8.23 4.41 -13.17
C ASP A 337 -8.16 4.71 -11.66
N ILE A 338 -7.26 4.03 -10.93
CA ILE A 338 -7.10 4.18 -9.48
C ILE A 338 -6.15 5.33 -9.11
N GLN A 339 -5.31 5.81 -10.04
CA GLN A 339 -4.31 6.86 -9.76
C GLN A 339 -4.88 8.28 -9.60
N VAL A 340 -6.17 8.51 -9.86
CA VAL A 340 -6.80 9.83 -9.70
C VAL A 340 -7.27 9.99 -8.26
N ASP A 341 -6.91 11.10 -7.59
CA ASP A 341 -7.27 11.61 -6.23
C ASP A 341 -8.48 10.93 -5.55
N ILE A 342 -8.36 9.64 -5.26
CA ILE A 342 -9.45 8.86 -4.69
C ILE A 342 -9.47 9.06 -3.18
N SER A 343 -10.60 9.52 -2.64
CA SER A 343 -10.80 9.51 -1.20
C SER A 343 -10.90 8.08 -0.68
N ILE A 344 -10.57 7.89 0.59
CA ILE A 344 -10.60 6.58 1.23
C ILE A 344 -11.99 5.91 1.16
N ASP A 345 -13.06 6.69 1.16
CA ASP A 345 -14.44 6.18 1.06
C ASP A 345 -14.79 5.71 -0.35
N VAL A 346 -14.32 6.43 -1.38
CA VAL A 346 -14.45 6.01 -2.78
C VAL A 346 -13.66 4.73 -3.03
N LEU A 347 -12.42 4.65 -2.53
CA LEU A 347 -11.64 3.42 -2.63
C LEU A 347 -12.38 2.25 -1.97
N ARG A 348 -12.94 2.44 -0.77
CA ARG A 348 -13.70 1.42 -0.05
C ARG A 348 -14.89 0.89 -0.84
N SER A 349 -15.63 1.76 -1.50
CA SER A 349 -16.81 1.38 -2.29
C SER A 349 -16.46 0.59 -3.56
N ARG A 350 -15.32 0.90 -4.19
CA ARG A 350 -14.87 0.28 -5.44
C ARG A 350 -14.12 -1.04 -5.26
N ILE A 351 -13.36 -1.18 -4.16
CA ILE A 351 -12.40 -2.27 -3.97
C ILE A 351 -13.04 -3.67 -4.13
N LYS A 352 -14.31 -3.83 -3.73
CA LYS A 352 -15.06 -5.08 -3.87
C LYS A 352 -15.28 -5.43 -5.34
N SER A 353 -15.76 -4.48 -6.15
CA SER A 353 -16.01 -4.69 -7.58
C SER A 353 -14.71 -4.99 -8.30
N ASP A 354 -13.65 -4.24 -7.97
CA ASP A 354 -12.34 -4.36 -8.59
C ASP A 354 -11.71 -5.73 -8.30
N LEU A 355 -11.63 -6.15 -7.03
CA LEU A 355 -11.12 -7.47 -6.65
C LEU A 355 -11.97 -8.61 -7.23
N SER A 356 -13.30 -8.46 -7.26
CA SER A 356 -14.20 -9.44 -7.85
C SER A 356 -14.05 -9.54 -9.37
N GLY A 357 -13.72 -8.44 -10.05
CA GLY A 357 -13.41 -8.38 -11.48
C GLY A 357 -12.21 -9.24 -11.85
N PHE A 358 -11.21 -9.35 -10.95
CA PHE A 358 -10.06 -10.26 -11.08
C PHE A 358 -10.35 -11.70 -10.62
N GLY A 359 -11.62 -12.09 -10.49
CA GLY A 359 -11.97 -13.45 -10.12
C GLY A 359 -11.72 -13.81 -8.66
N ILE A 360 -11.31 -12.88 -7.79
CA ILE A 360 -11.18 -13.13 -6.35
C ILE A 360 -12.55 -13.48 -5.79
N LYS A 361 -12.67 -14.66 -5.18
CA LYS A 361 -13.95 -15.18 -4.66
C LYS A 361 -14.28 -14.59 -3.30
N SER A 362 -13.29 -14.46 -2.44
CA SER A 362 -13.43 -13.97 -1.08
C SER A 362 -12.21 -13.14 -0.72
N ALA A 363 -12.44 -11.98 -0.09
CA ALA A 363 -11.35 -11.15 0.41
C ALA A 363 -11.76 -10.34 1.65
N ALA A 364 -10.79 -10.07 2.52
CA ALA A 364 -10.86 -9.08 3.58
C ALA A 364 -9.61 -8.19 3.56
N VAL A 365 -9.80 -6.90 3.41
CA VAL A 365 -8.75 -5.89 3.54
C VAL A 365 -8.78 -5.37 4.96
N CYS A 366 -7.70 -5.56 5.69
CA CYS A 366 -7.55 -5.16 7.08
C CYS A 366 -6.49 -4.08 7.19
N LEU A 367 -6.86 -2.89 7.66
CA LEU A 367 -5.94 -1.78 7.86
C LEU A 367 -5.63 -1.61 9.34
N PHE A 368 -4.37 -1.37 9.66
CA PHE A 368 -3.96 -1.02 11.02
C PHE A 368 -4.56 0.33 11.44
N SER A 369 -4.89 0.47 12.72
CA SER A 369 -5.43 1.72 13.26
C SER A 369 -4.50 2.91 13.06
N LYS A 370 -3.20 2.65 12.97
CA LYS A 370 -2.17 3.60 12.52
C LYS A 370 -1.20 2.85 11.61
N PRO A 371 -0.83 3.40 10.44
CA PRO A 371 0.24 2.87 9.62
C PRO A 371 1.53 2.76 10.45
N VAL A 372 2.33 1.73 10.17
CA VAL A 372 3.56 1.46 10.88
C VAL A 372 4.74 1.74 9.96
N GLU A 373 5.59 2.66 10.36
CA GLU A 373 6.85 2.97 9.67
C GLU A 373 7.96 2.11 10.26
N THR A 374 8.77 1.51 9.39
CA THR A 374 9.86 0.64 9.81
C THR A 374 11.01 0.68 8.82
N ASP A 375 12.22 0.78 9.34
CA ASP A 375 13.45 0.88 8.55
C ASP A 375 14.18 -0.46 8.39
N ARG A 376 13.91 -1.46 9.21
CA ARG A 376 14.55 -2.80 9.18
C ARG A 376 13.70 -3.87 9.85
N PHE A 377 13.90 -5.12 9.42
CA PHE A 377 13.19 -6.27 9.94
C PHE A 377 14.09 -7.37 10.47
N GLU A 378 13.96 -7.66 11.76
CA GLU A 378 14.18 -8.98 12.32
C GLU A 378 12.86 -9.56 12.87
N TYR A 379 12.01 -8.72 13.42
CA TYR A 379 10.68 -9.09 13.91
C TYR A 379 9.73 -7.90 13.84
N PHE A 380 8.58 -8.06 13.22
CA PHE A 380 7.55 -7.04 13.18
C PHE A 380 6.47 -7.28 14.22
N PRO A 381 6.41 -6.47 15.30
CA PRO A 381 5.34 -6.57 16.26
C PRO A 381 4.04 -6.02 15.65
N LEU A 382 3.03 -6.89 15.47
CA LEU A 382 1.72 -6.44 15.03
C LEU A 382 1.15 -5.38 15.98
N PRO A 383 0.60 -4.28 15.46
CA PRO A 383 -0.06 -3.28 16.28
C PRO A 383 -1.32 -3.86 16.97
N PRO A 384 -1.74 -3.29 18.12
CA PRO A 384 -2.84 -3.85 18.90
C PRO A 384 -4.22 -3.68 18.26
N GLY A 385 -4.34 -2.89 17.19
CA GLY A 385 -5.61 -2.60 16.55
C GLY A 385 -5.53 -2.63 15.04
N ALA A 386 -6.51 -3.30 14.44
CA ALA A 386 -6.80 -3.25 13.01
C ALA A 386 -8.30 -3.10 12.78
N ASN A 387 -8.66 -2.58 11.62
CA ASN A 387 -10.04 -2.42 11.17
C ASN A 387 -10.25 -3.23 9.90
N VAL A 388 -11.37 -3.92 9.79
CA VAL A 388 -11.81 -4.48 8.51
C VAL A 388 -12.27 -3.33 7.64
N PHE A 389 -11.46 -2.98 6.66
CA PHE A 389 -11.73 -1.87 5.73
C PHE A 389 -12.84 -2.22 4.74
N CYS A 390 -12.75 -3.41 4.14
CA CYS A 390 -13.83 -4.05 3.41
C CYS A 390 -13.65 -5.57 3.45
N ALA A 391 -14.74 -6.31 3.31
CA ALA A 391 -14.71 -7.75 3.18
C ALA A 391 -15.89 -8.23 2.35
N PHE A 392 -15.68 -9.31 1.60
CA PHE A 392 -16.73 -9.98 0.86
C PHE A 392 -16.43 -11.48 0.72
N ASP A 393 -17.48 -12.26 0.57
CA ASP A 393 -17.42 -13.69 0.29
C ASP A 393 -18.55 -14.02 -0.70
N LYS A 394 -18.20 -14.42 -1.92
CA LYS A 394 -19.19 -14.73 -2.96
C LYS A 394 -19.97 -16.00 -2.65
N ASP A 395 -19.30 -17.00 -2.05
CA ASP A 395 -19.92 -18.29 -1.76
C ASP A 395 -20.99 -18.16 -0.66
N ASN A 396 -20.77 -17.23 0.29
CA ASN A 396 -21.71 -16.95 1.40
C ASN A 396 -22.54 -15.69 1.21
N CYS A 397 -22.52 -15.07 0.01
CA CYS A 397 -23.25 -13.83 -0.30
C CYS A 397 -23.03 -12.69 0.71
N PHE A 398 -21.86 -12.68 1.36
CA PHE A 398 -21.50 -11.71 2.40
C PHE A 398 -20.78 -10.50 1.79
N SER A 399 -21.10 -9.31 2.28
CA SER A 399 -20.38 -8.09 1.94
C SER A 399 -20.45 -7.09 3.09
N LEU A 400 -19.31 -6.58 3.48
CA LEU A 400 -19.18 -5.50 4.46
C LEU A 400 -18.55 -4.28 3.79
N THR A 401 -19.33 -3.19 3.72
CA THR A 401 -18.87 -1.88 3.28
C THR A 401 -19.47 -0.84 4.23
N GLY A 402 -18.63 -0.13 4.99
CA GLY A 402 -19.09 1.00 5.80
C GLY A 402 -18.66 0.95 7.26
N ASP A 403 -19.20 0.08 8.08
CA ASP A 403 -18.84 0.03 9.49
C ASP A 403 -17.54 -0.76 9.70
N SER A 404 -16.47 -0.09 10.15
CA SER A 404 -15.21 -0.72 10.44
C SER A 404 -15.30 -1.59 11.69
N ILE A 405 -15.12 -2.90 11.50
CA ILE A 405 -14.98 -3.84 12.60
C ILE A 405 -13.55 -3.71 13.13
N VAL A 406 -13.43 -3.19 14.36
CA VAL A 406 -12.15 -3.11 15.06
C VAL A 406 -11.84 -4.44 15.73
N PHE A 407 -10.60 -4.91 15.59
CA PHE A 407 -10.13 -6.15 16.21
C PHE A 407 -8.62 -6.10 16.50
N ASP A 408 -8.14 -7.07 17.27
CA ASP A 408 -6.71 -7.23 17.58
C ASP A 408 -6.09 -8.29 16.65
N PRO A 409 -5.25 -7.89 15.66
CA PRO A 409 -4.67 -8.81 14.68
C PRO A 409 -3.67 -9.81 15.30
N ARG A 410 -3.23 -9.58 16.55
CA ARG A 410 -2.39 -10.52 17.30
C ARG A 410 -3.18 -11.75 17.78
N LYS A 411 -4.50 -11.59 17.93
CA LYS A 411 -5.43 -12.63 18.42
C LYS A 411 -6.15 -13.38 17.30
N THR A 412 -6.42 -12.69 16.20
CA THR A 412 -7.06 -13.27 15.02
C THR A 412 -6.63 -12.53 13.77
N MET A 413 -6.38 -13.26 12.68
CA MET A 413 -6.06 -12.65 11.38
C MET A 413 -7.25 -11.88 10.79
N VAL A 414 -8.47 -12.35 11.05
CA VAL A 414 -9.73 -11.71 10.67
C VAL A 414 -10.81 -12.20 11.63
N PRO A 415 -11.80 -11.37 11.99
CA PRO A 415 -12.92 -11.81 12.83
C PRO A 415 -13.67 -13.02 12.23
N GLU A 416 -13.96 -14.04 13.04
CA GLU A 416 -14.62 -15.29 12.59
C GLU A 416 -15.98 -15.05 11.89
N ARG A 417 -16.66 -13.96 12.23
CA ARG A 417 -17.91 -13.57 11.57
C ARG A 417 -17.73 -13.14 10.10
N ILE A 418 -16.50 -12.88 9.66
CA ILE A 418 -16.16 -12.53 8.26
C ILE A 418 -15.96 -13.81 7.46
N PHE A 419 -15.11 -14.71 7.97
CA PHE A 419 -14.83 -15.98 7.32
C PHE A 419 -14.91 -17.12 8.34
N ALA A 420 -15.76 -18.08 8.06
CA ALA A 420 -15.85 -19.32 8.86
C ALA A 420 -14.64 -20.23 8.66
N SER A 421 -14.00 -20.16 7.49
CA SER A 421 -12.81 -20.93 7.11
C SER A 421 -11.84 -20.05 6.34
N LEU A 422 -10.54 -20.24 6.61
CA LEU A 422 -9.45 -19.58 5.87
C LEU A 422 -8.76 -20.55 4.89
N ASP A 423 -9.36 -21.71 4.62
CA ASP A 423 -8.78 -22.72 3.74
C ASP A 423 -8.53 -22.18 2.32
N GLY A 424 -7.33 -22.39 1.80
CA GLY A 424 -6.90 -21.91 0.49
C GLY A 424 -6.78 -20.38 0.37
N MET A 425 -6.72 -19.65 1.50
CA MET A 425 -6.51 -18.21 1.49
C MET A 425 -5.03 -17.82 1.57
N TYR A 426 -4.73 -16.69 0.95
CA TYR A 426 -3.42 -16.05 0.93
C TYR A 426 -3.45 -14.80 1.80
N VAL A 427 -2.38 -14.55 2.54
CA VAL A 427 -2.20 -13.36 3.39
C VAL A 427 -1.05 -12.53 2.84
N CYS A 428 -1.34 -11.31 2.38
CA CYS A 428 -0.33 -10.43 1.79
C CYS A 428 -0.29 -9.08 2.50
N SER A 429 0.92 -8.55 2.74
CA SER A 429 1.14 -7.21 3.30
C SER A 429 0.68 -6.12 2.33
N LEU A 430 0.09 -5.05 2.89
CA LEU A 430 -0.27 -3.83 2.16
C LEU A 430 0.66 -2.70 2.60
N TYR A 431 1.66 -2.40 1.76
CA TYR A 431 2.72 -1.46 2.10
C TYR A 431 3.11 -0.56 0.91
N ARG A 432 3.75 0.56 1.23
CA ARG A 432 4.42 1.42 0.25
C ARG A 432 5.70 1.97 0.86
N ALA A 433 6.83 1.70 0.22
CA ALA A 433 8.16 1.99 0.76
C ALA A 433 8.33 1.44 2.19
N SER A 434 8.76 2.25 3.16
CA SER A 434 8.94 1.86 4.56
C SER A 434 7.65 1.77 5.39
N VAL A 435 6.48 2.09 4.83
CA VAL A 435 5.23 2.18 5.58
C VAL A 435 4.33 0.98 5.30
N LEU A 436 3.95 0.26 6.34
CA LEU A 436 2.99 -0.83 6.33
C LEU A 436 1.62 -0.33 6.80
N TYR A 437 0.61 -0.47 5.95
CA TYR A 437 -0.76 0.00 6.19
C TYR A 437 -1.67 -1.07 6.78
N GLY A 438 -1.36 -2.34 6.51
CA GLY A 438 -2.17 -3.48 6.92
C GLY A 438 -1.88 -4.71 6.05
N TYR A 439 -2.91 -5.49 5.79
CA TYR A 439 -2.81 -6.71 4.99
C TYR A 439 -4.14 -7.04 4.32
N ILE A 440 -4.06 -7.88 3.30
CA ILE A 440 -5.23 -8.50 2.65
C ILE A 440 -5.19 -10.01 2.88
N ILE A 441 -6.34 -10.59 3.18
CA ILE A 441 -6.58 -12.04 3.15
C ILE A 441 -7.54 -12.29 1.99
N TYR A 442 -7.16 -13.16 1.06
CA TYR A 442 -7.99 -13.41 -0.12
C TYR A 442 -7.88 -14.86 -0.61
N ARG A 443 -8.95 -15.35 -1.24
CA ARG A 443 -8.95 -16.62 -1.96
C ARG A 443 -8.83 -16.33 -3.45
N PRO A 444 -7.74 -16.80 -4.11
CA PRO A 444 -7.56 -16.63 -5.55
C PRO A 444 -8.66 -17.33 -6.32
N GLY A 445 -8.96 -16.84 -7.50
CA GLY A 445 -9.89 -17.44 -8.45
C GLY A 445 -9.17 -18.23 -9.53
N SER A 446 -9.61 -18.05 -10.79
CA SER A 446 -9.12 -18.80 -11.95
C SER A 446 -8.00 -18.11 -12.72
N TYR A 447 -7.60 -16.88 -12.33
CA TYR A 447 -6.53 -16.17 -13.02
C TYR A 447 -5.17 -16.70 -12.58
N ASP A 448 -4.14 -16.38 -13.38
CA ASP A 448 -2.77 -16.68 -13.00
C ASP A 448 -2.42 -16.02 -11.65
N ILE A 449 -1.69 -16.74 -10.83
CA ILE A 449 -1.36 -16.27 -9.47
C ILE A 449 -0.53 -14.98 -9.48
N THR A 450 0.24 -14.72 -10.54
CA THR A 450 1.01 -13.50 -10.76
C THR A 450 0.09 -12.27 -10.84
N VAL A 451 -1.10 -12.43 -11.42
CA VAL A 451 -2.12 -11.36 -11.48
C VAL A 451 -2.53 -10.93 -10.07
N TYR A 452 -2.75 -11.88 -9.16
CA TYR A 452 -3.14 -11.56 -7.78
C TYR A 452 -2.02 -10.86 -7.00
N SER A 453 -0.77 -11.26 -7.22
CA SER A 453 0.39 -10.56 -6.64
C SER A 453 0.45 -9.10 -7.11
N MET A 454 0.24 -8.85 -8.41
CA MET A 454 0.18 -7.50 -8.96
C MET A 454 -1.00 -6.71 -8.38
N VAL A 455 -2.18 -7.30 -8.29
CA VAL A 455 -3.37 -6.66 -7.69
C VAL A 455 -3.09 -6.26 -6.24
N CYS A 456 -2.44 -7.10 -5.43
CA CYS A 456 -2.05 -6.75 -4.06
C CYS A 456 -1.08 -5.56 -4.01
N LYS A 457 -0.10 -5.48 -4.91
CA LYS A 457 0.84 -4.33 -5.02
C LYS A 457 0.12 -3.05 -5.41
N LEU A 458 -0.82 -3.13 -6.36
CA LEU A 458 -1.64 -1.99 -6.80
C LEU A 458 -2.56 -1.51 -5.69
N LEU A 459 -3.21 -2.43 -4.99
CA LEU A 459 -4.05 -2.12 -3.83
C LEU A 459 -3.24 -1.43 -2.73
N SER A 460 -2.02 -1.89 -2.46
CA SER A 460 -1.09 -1.24 -1.53
C SER A 460 -0.83 0.21 -1.90
N SER A 461 -0.56 0.48 -3.18
CA SER A 461 -0.31 1.84 -3.68
C SER A 461 -1.54 2.73 -3.56
N SER A 462 -2.72 2.19 -3.89
CA SER A 462 -4.00 2.91 -3.82
C SER A 462 -4.37 3.28 -2.38
N ILE A 463 -4.22 2.34 -1.45
CA ILE A 463 -4.46 2.58 -0.02
C ILE A 463 -3.49 3.64 0.52
N ALA A 464 -2.20 3.54 0.20
CA ALA A 464 -1.21 4.51 0.62
C ALA A 464 -1.55 5.93 0.13
N SER A 465 -1.97 6.06 -1.13
CA SER A 465 -2.40 7.34 -1.71
C SER A 465 -3.65 7.87 -1.03
N ALA A 466 -4.69 7.06 -0.85
CA ALA A 466 -5.94 7.46 -0.19
C ALA A 466 -5.73 7.90 1.26
N VAL A 467 -4.90 7.17 2.03
CA VAL A 467 -4.53 7.55 3.40
C VAL A 467 -3.77 8.86 3.44
N SER A 468 -2.81 9.07 2.53
CA SER A 468 -2.03 10.31 2.45
C SER A 468 -2.91 11.51 2.10
N VAL A 469 -3.82 11.37 1.13
CA VAL A 469 -4.78 12.43 0.74
C VAL A 469 -5.73 12.75 1.90
N SER A 470 -6.25 11.73 2.60
CA SER A 470 -7.12 11.93 3.75
C SER A 470 -6.40 12.68 4.88
N ALA A 471 -5.16 12.29 5.21
CA ALA A 471 -4.36 12.97 6.23
C ALA A 471 -4.04 14.42 5.84
N ALA A 472 -3.74 14.69 4.56
CA ALA A 472 -3.49 16.04 4.06
C ALA A 472 -4.75 16.92 4.18
N ARG A 473 -5.91 16.42 3.79
CA ARG A 473 -7.20 17.13 3.93
C ARG A 473 -7.55 17.44 5.39
N GLN A 474 -7.32 16.49 6.30
CA GLN A 474 -7.55 16.72 7.73
C GLN A 474 -6.63 17.80 8.30
N ARG A 475 -5.34 17.80 7.92
CA ARG A 475 -4.39 18.85 8.31
C ARG A 475 -4.81 20.21 7.78
N GLN A 476 -5.19 20.28 6.51
CA GLN A 476 -5.65 21.51 5.89
C GLN A 476 -6.91 22.08 6.59
N SER A 477 -7.89 21.21 6.87
CA SER A 477 -9.11 21.62 7.61
C SER A 477 -8.78 22.12 9.02
N LYS A 478 -7.83 21.47 9.72
CA LYS A 478 -7.39 21.92 11.04
C LYS A 478 -6.70 23.29 10.97
N LEU A 479 -5.75 23.44 10.06
CA LEU A 479 -5.03 24.72 9.85
C LEU A 479 -6.00 25.85 9.46
N GLN A 480 -7.00 25.56 8.62
CA GLN A 480 -8.01 26.55 8.25
C GLN A 480 -8.81 27.01 9.48
N LYS A 481 -9.25 26.08 10.34
CA LYS A 481 -9.95 26.42 11.58
C LYS A 481 -9.08 27.25 12.54
N GLU A 482 -7.79 26.90 12.68
CA GLU A 482 -6.84 27.66 13.49
C GLU A 482 -6.61 29.05 12.91
N TYR A 483 -6.48 29.18 11.59
CA TYR A 483 -6.38 30.44 10.88
C TYR A 483 -7.62 31.32 11.06
N ASP A 484 -8.83 30.73 10.87
CA ASP A 484 -10.10 31.44 11.04
C ASP A 484 -10.28 31.94 12.49
N ALA A 485 -9.89 31.13 13.48
CA ALA A 485 -9.90 31.52 14.89
C ALA A 485 -8.92 32.68 15.17
N ALA A 486 -7.70 32.60 14.64
CA ALA A 486 -6.70 33.68 14.78
C ALA A 486 -7.16 34.97 14.08
N CYS A 487 -7.80 34.88 12.93
CA CYS A 487 -8.38 36.04 12.24
C CYS A 487 -9.51 36.68 13.06
N ALA A 488 -10.37 35.90 13.69
CA ALA A 488 -11.48 36.39 14.53
C ALA A 488 -10.94 37.23 15.71
N VAL A 489 -9.91 36.80 16.38
CA VAL A 489 -9.24 37.56 17.45
C VAL A 489 -8.59 38.84 16.93
N SER A 490 -8.12 38.85 15.70
CA SER A 490 -7.43 40.02 15.08
C SER A 490 -8.37 41.10 14.57
N VAL A 491 -9.69 40.90 14.49
CA VAL A 491 -10.65 41.84 13.89
C VAL A 491 -11.62 42.45 14.88
N THR A 492 -11.57 42.07 16.15
CA THR A 492 -12.41 42.66 17.24
C THR A 492 -11.60 43.58 18.13
N ASP A 493 -12.29 44.53 18.76
CA ASP A 493 -11.76 45.43 19.80
C ASP A 493 -11.94 44.73 21.16
N ASP A 494 -10.84 44.50 21.88
CA ASP A 494 -10.80 43.71 23.13
C ASP A 494 -11.63 44.36 24.26
N MET A 495 -11.82 45.70 24.22
CA MET A 495 -12.54 46.41 25.26
C MET A 495 -14.06 46.33 25.07
N THR A 496 -14.53 46.48 23.83
CA THR A 496 -15.98 46.65 23.51
C THR A 496 -16.59 45.40 22.90
N GLY A 497 -15.76 44.50 22.36
CA GLY A 497 -16.22 43.34 21.59
C GLY A 497 -16.95 43.72 20.29
N LEU A 498 -16.79 44.98 19.82
CA LEU A 498 -17.14 45.42 18.47
C LEU A 498 -16.01 45.10 17.51
N LEU A 499 -16.20 45.30 16.22
CA LEU A 499 -15.08 45.24 15.28
C LEU A 499 -14.07 46.35 15.58
N ASN A 500 -12.79 46.01 15.52
CA ASN A 500 -11.74 47.05 15.52
C ASN A 500 -11.68 47.71 14.14
N ARG A 501 -10.89 48.77 13.99
CA ARG A 501 -10.72 49.51 12.73
C ARG A 501 -10.45 48.56 11.54
N ARG A 502 -9.57 47.55 11.70
CA ARG A 502 -9.25 46.60 10.63
C ARG A 502 -10.45 45.72 10.27
N GLY A 503 -11.12 45.17 11.28
CA GLY A 503 -12.32 44.37 11.11
C GLY A 503 -13.47 45.12 10.46
N PHE A 504 -13.71 46.36 10.93
CA PHE A 504 -14.74 47.22 10.36
C PHE A 504 -14.47 47.56 8.89
N MET A 505 -13.25 47.94 8.53
CA MET A 505 -12.89 48.25 7.14
C MET A 505 -13.06 47.04 6.24
N SER A 506 -12.59 45.85 6.68
CA SER A 506 -12.66 44.61 5.91
C SER A 506 -14.09 44.09 5.71
N LEU A 507 -14.88 44.00 6.79
CA LEU A 507 -16.26 43.51 6.73
C LEU A 507 -17.22 44.57 6.16
N GLY A 508 -16.95 45.82 6.42
CA GLY A 508 -17.74 46.94 5.89
C GLY A 508 -17.61 47.05 4.39
N THR A 509 -16.41 46.90 3.82
CA THR A 509 -16.25 46.88 2.35
C THR A 509 -17.08 45.76 1.72
N LYS A 510 -17.04 44.57 2.30
CA LYS A 510 -17.84 43.41 1.82
C LYS A 510 -19.34 43.65 1.97
N ALA A 511 -19.79 44.33 3.05
CA ALA A 511 -21.19 44.66 3.25
C ALA A 511 -21.69 45.68 2.20
N LEU A 512 -20.88 46.68 1.86
CA LEU A 512 -21.17 47.62 0.80
C LEU A 512 -21.21 46.96 -0.60
N GLU A 513 -20.26 46.07 -0.89
CA GLU A 513 -20.27 45.27 -2.13
C GLU A 513 -21.54 44.45 -2.25
N ASN A 514 -21.94 43.75 -1.18
CA ASN A 514 -23.16 42.96 -1.15
C ASN A 514 -24.43 43.83 -1.31
N ALA A 515 -24.49 45.02 -0.67
CA ALA A 515 -25.57 45.94 -0.80
C ALA A 515 -25.70 46.48 -2.26
N PHE A 516 -24.57 46.75 -2.88
CA PHE A 516 -24.52 47.11 -4.31
C PHE A 516 -25.07 45.99 -5.20
N LEU A 517 -24.59 44.74 -5.02
CA LEU A 517 -25.04 43.59 -5.81
C LEU A 517 -26.54 43.29 -5.63
N SER A 518 -27.07 43.53 -4.43
CA SER A 518 -28.48 43.31 -4.11
C SER A 518 -29.40 44.51 -4.43
N GLY A 519 -28.84 45.64 -4.93
CA GLY A 519 -29.61 46.86 -5.21
C GLY A 519 -30.13 47.54 -3.94
N THR A 520 -29.46 47.37 -2.78
CA THR A 520 -29.89 47.89 -1.49
C THR A 520 -29.15 49.18 -1.14
N SER A 521 -29.85 50.24 -0.77
CA SER A 521 -29.29 51.46 -0.20
C SER A 521 -29.11 51.34 1.32
N GLY A 522 -28.37 52.24 1.93
CA GLY A 522 -28.20 52.27 3.38
C GLY A 522 -27.41 53.46 3.89
N LEU A 523 -27.09 53.44 5.16
CA LEU A 523 -26.37 54.48 5.88
C LEU A 523 -25.01 53.97 6.36
N VAL A 524 -24.00 54.82 6.21
CA VAL A 524 -22.76 54.76 6.97
C VAL A 524 -22.81 55.82 8.04
N LEU A 525 -22.68 55.46 9.29
CA LEU A 525 -22.73 56.37 10.42
C LEU A 525 -21.36 56.42 11.10
N PHE A 526 -21.02 57.62 11.54
CA PHE A 526 -19.81 57.84 12.35
C PHE A 526 -20.25 58.53 13.65
N GLY A 527 -19.85 57.91 14.78
CA GLY A 527 -20.25 58.39 16.10
C GLY A 527 -19.02 58.66 16.97
N ASP A 528 -19.16 59.66 17.81
CA ASP A 528 -18.10 60.02 18.75
C ASP A 528 -18.70 60.37 20.12
N MET A 529 -18.14 59.82 21.17
CA MET A 529 -18.57 60.04 22.54
C MET A 529 -18.28 61.47 22.97
N ASP A 530 -19.32 62.20 23.37
CA ASP A 530 -19.16 63.58 23.80
C ASP A 530 -18.42 63.65 25.16
N GLY A 531 -17.26 64.29 25.17
CA GLY A 531 -16.56 64.66 26.42
C GLY A 531 -15.79 63.52 27.12
N LEU A 532 -15.40 62.44 26.42
CA LEU A 532 -14.59 61.38 26.98
C LEU A 532 -13.30 61.90 27.70
N LYS A 533 -12.65 62.88 27.08
CA LYS A 533 -11.46 63.51 27.70
C LYS A 533 -11.80 64.12 29.08
N LYS A 534 -12.92 64.83 29.20
CA LYS A 534 -13.35 65.41 30.49
C LYS A 534 -13.71 64.32 31.51
N ILE A 535 -14.30 63.21 31.09
CA ILE A 535 -14.58 62.06 31.95
C ILE A 535 -13.23 61.48 32.46
N ASN A 536 -12.27 61.25 31.56
CA ASN A 536 -10.96 60.74 31.92
C ASN A 536 -10.20 61.67 32.87
N ASP A 537 -10.20 62.97 32.56
CA ASP A 537 -9.46 63.95 33.37
C ASP A 537 -10.10 64.17 34.77
N THR A 538 -11.44 64.00 34.89
CA THR A 538 -12.16 64.23 36.15
C THR A 538 -12.30 62.98 37.01
N TYR A 539 -12.55 61.81 36.39
CA TYR A 539 -12.91 60.58 37.10
C TYR A 539 -11.93 59.43 36.83
N GLY A 540 -10.87 59.68 36.05
CA GLY A 540 -9.83 58.67 35.74
C GLY A 540 -10.17 57.79 34.56
N HIS A 541 -9.13 57.17 33.97
CA HIS A 541 -9.26 56.31 32.76
C HIS A 541 -10.19 55.13 32.97
N SER A 542 -10.30 54.56 34.17
CA SER A 542 -11.23 53.47 34.45
C SER A 542 -12.72 53.88 34.29
N ALA A 543 -13.05 55.16 34.54
CA ALA A 543 -14.39 55.69 34.29
C ALA A 543 -14.64 55.87 32.80
N GLY A 544 -13.64 56.34 32.03
CA GLY A 544 -13.70 56.42 30.60
C GLY A 544 -13.88 55.06 29.93
N ASP A 545 -13.16 54.02 30.40
CA ASP A 545 -13.30 52.65 29.89
C ASP A 545 -14.73 52.12 30.12
N ARG A 546 -15.32 52.41 31.31
CA ARG A 546 -16.72 52.03 31.56
C ARG A 546 -17.69 52.79 30.67
N ALA A 547 -17.45 54.05 30.42
CA ALA A 547 -18.25 54.86 29.51
C ALA A 547 -18.21 54.31 28.06
N ILE A 548 -17.02 54.00 27.55
CA ILE A 548 -16.85 53.39 26.20
C ILE A 548 -17.58 52.03 26.12
N LYS A 549 -17.47 51.18 27.14
CA LYS A 549 -18.20 49.90 27.19
C LYS A 549 -19.72 50.07 27.23
N ALA A 550 -20.20 51.09 27.96
CA ALA A 550 -21.62 51.41 28.03
C ALA A 550 -22.15 51.85 26.66
N GLU A 551 -21.40 52.73 25.98
CA GLU A 551 -21.77 53.20 24.64
C GLU A 551 -21.78 52.09 23.60
N ALA A 552 -20.75 51.26 23.58
CA ALA A 552 -20.72 50.09 22.72
C ALA A 552 -21.93 49.13 22.94
N ARG A 553 -22.38 49.00 24.18
CA ARG A 553 -23.59 48.22 24.52
C ARG A 553 -24.86 48.92 23.98
N ILE A 554 -24.97 50.20 24.18
CA ILE A 554 -26.10 51.01 23.66
C ILE A 554 -26.21 50.91 22.15
N LEU A 555 -25.06 51.01 21.44
CA LEU A 555 -25.00 50.82 20.00
C LEU A 555 -25.46 49.41 19.58
N LYS A 556 -24.95 48.35 20.25
CA LYS A 556 -25.38 46.97 19.97
C LYS A 556 -26.89 46.74 20.15
N GLU A 557 -27.52 47.46 21.11
CA GLU A 557 -28.94 47.35 21.37
C GLU A 557 -29.79 48.19 20.40
N ALA A 558 -29.25 49.25 19.81
CA ALA A 558 -29.94 50.13 18.91
C ALA A 558 -29.91 49.63 17.44
N PHE A 559 -28.89 48.88 17.05
CA PHE A 559 -28.71 48.34 15.72
C PHE A 559 -28.97 46.84 15.62
N ARG A 560 -29.24 46.35 14.42
CA ARG A 560 -29.55 44.94 14.17
C ARG A 560 -28.27 44.09 14.15
N SER A 561 -28.39 42.81 14.36
CA SER A 561 -27.29 41.87 14.25
C SER A 561 -26.68 41.75 12.85
N SER A 562 -27.42 42.19 11.83
CA SER A 562 -26.96 42.28 10.43
C SER A 562 -26.13 43.53 10.14
N ASP A 563 -26.18 44.56 11.01
CA ASP A 563 -25.45 45.79 10.81
C ASP A 563 -24.00 45.65 11.27
N ILE A 564 -23.10 46.33 10.57
CA ILE A 564 -21.66 46.26 10.87
C ILE A 564 -21.33 47.36 11.87
N LEU A 565 -20.92 46.98 13.07
CA LEU A 565 -20.54 47.94 14.13
C LEU A 565 -19.06 47.80 14.45
N GLY A 566 -18.34 48.90 14.51
CA GLY A 566 -16.92 48.92 14.85
C GLY A 566 -16.52 50.09 15.75
N ARG A 567 -15.46 49.90 16.52
CA ARG A 567 -14.75 50.96 17.21
C ARG A 567 -13.47 51.28 16.42
N LEU A 568 -13.34 52.49 15.92
CA LEU A 568 -12.23 52.86 15.05
C LEU A 568 -11.01 53.42 15.82
N GLY A 569 -11.24 53.94 17.03
CA GLY A 569 -10.21 54.44 17.93
C GLY A 569 -10.83 55.17 19.11
N GLY A 570 -10.17 55.35 20.21
CA GLY A 570 -10.60 56.17 21.37
C GLY A 570 -12.09 56.12 21.67
N ASP A 571 -12.78 57.20 21.32
CA ASP A 571 -14.21 57.49 21.43
C ASP A 571 -14.97 57.36 20.10
N GLU A 572 -14.32 56.93 19.02
CA GLU A 572 -14.88 56.85 17.67
C GLU A 572 -15.53 55.51 17.38
N PHE A 573 -16.77 55.55 16.94
CA PHE A 573 -17.55 54.38 16.50
C PHE A 573 -18.03 54.54 15.07
N ALA A 574 -18.11 53.45 14.34
CA ALA A 574 -18.64 53.45 13.00
C ALA A 574 -19.66 52.34 12.79
N ILE A 575 -20.70 52.63 12.02
CA ILE A 575 -21.78 51.67 11.75
C ILE A 575 -22.11 51.68 10.26
N ILE A 576 -22.36 50.49 9.69
CA ILE A 576 -22.96 50.34 8.35
C ILE A 576 -24.28 49.65 8.51
N ALA A 577 -25.35 50.33 8.16
CA ALA A 577 -26.71 49.84 8.26
C ALA A 577 -27.35 49.76 6.87
N SER A 578 -27.38 48.53 6.30
CA SER A 578 -27.98 48.29 5.00
C SER A 578 -29.50 48.22 5.06
N GLY A 579 -30.21 48.74 4.06
CA GLY A 579 -31.66 48.75 3.99
C GLY A 579 -32.32 49.83 4.86
N LEU A 580 -31.54 50.80 5.33
CA LEU A 580 -32.06 51.97 6.03
C LEU A 580 -31.99 53.21 5.09
N GLY A 581 -33.09 53.99 5.03
CA GLY A 581 -33.13 55.26 4.34
C GLY A 581 -32.72 56.41 5.26
N GLU A 582 -32.48 57.58 4.66
CA GLU A 582 -32.08 58.80 5.37
C GLU A 582 -33.13 59.23 6.41
N GLU A 583 -34.41 59.01 6.13
CA GLU A 583 -35.53 59.33 7.01
C GLU A 583 -35.46 58.56 8.35
N ARG A 584 -34.79 57.39 8.38
CA ARG A 584 -34.63 56.57 9.61
C ARG A 584 -33.51 57.04 10.52
N PHE A 585 -32.63 57.94 10.05
CA PHE A 585 -31.53 58.45 10.86
C PHE A 585 -32.03 59.16 12.13
N GLN A 586 -33.06 59.97 12.01
CA GLN A 586 -33.64 60.70 13.16
C GLN A 586 -34.29 59.77 14.19
N GLU A 587 -34.93 58.72 13.73
CA GLU A 587 -35.47 57.66 14.63
C GLU A 587 -34.34 56.93 15.39
N ILE A 588 -33.28 56.57 14.71
CA ILE A 588 -32.11 55.94 15.33
C ILE A 588 -31.46 56.87 16.36
N LYS A 589 -31.29 58.14 16.01
CA LYS A 589 -30.71 59.13 16.88
C LYS A 589 -31.57 59.32 18.14
N THR A 590 -32.87 59.48 17.99
CA THR A 590 -33.82 59.57 19.13
C THR A 590 -33.77 58.36 20.02
N THR A 591 -33.63 57.15 19.44
CA THR A 591 -33.46 55.90 20.17
C THR A 591 -32.16 55.88 20.97
N LEU A 592 -31.05 56.28 20.38
CA LEU A 592 -29.75 56.34 21.04
C LEU A 592 -29.75 57.38 22.19
N ASP A 593 -30.30 58.58 21.95
CA ASP A 593 -30.41 59.64 22.95
C ASP A 593 -31.25 59.15 24.15
N SER A 594 -32.41 58.50 23.91
CA SER A 594 -33.24 57.90 24.96
C SER A 594 -32.50 56.83 25.77
N LYS A 595 -31.73 55.95 25.10
CA LYS A 595 -30.91 54.94 25.76
C LYS A 595 -29.75 55.51 26.57
N CYS A 596 -29.14 56.57 26.11
CA CYS A 596 -28.14 57.34 26.87
C CYS A 596 -28.75 57.98 28.10
N GLU A 597 -29.93 58.61 27.97
CA GLU A 597 -30.69 59.19 29.10
C GLU A 597 -31.08 58.14 30.14
N GLU A 598 -31.56 56.96 29.69
CA GLU A 598 -31.88 55.84 30.57
C GLU A 598 -30.62 55.35 31.31
N TYR A 599 -29.48 55.17 30.62
CA TYR A 599 -28.20 54.83 31.25
C TYR A 599 -27.78 55.89 32.27
N ASN A 600 -27.85 57.16 31.93
CA ASN A 600 -27.47 58.26 32.81
C ASN A 600 -28.33 58.29 34.10
N ARG A 601 -29.58 57.91 34.01
CA ARG A 601 -30.51 57.83 35.16
C ARG A 601 -30.25 56.60 36.05
N THR A 602 -29.87 55.46 35.44
CA THR A 602 -29.88 54.16 36.14
C THR A 602 -28.49 53.65 36.53
N SER A 603 -27.43 54.13 35.88
CA SER A 603 -26.07 53.58 36.08
C SER A 603 -25.42 53.99 37.39
N GLY A 604 -25.82 55.08 37.99
CA GLY A 604 -25.15 55.66 39.18
C GLY A 604 -23.75 56.21 38.92
N GLU A 605 -23.33 56.32 37.66
CA GLU A 605 -22.06 56.91 37.29
C GLU A 605 -22.08 58.45 37.47
N PRO A 606 -20.91 59.06 37.87
CA PRO A 606 -20.88 60.50 38.16
C PRO A 606 -20.77 61.40 36.92
N TYR A 607 -20.80 60.81 35.73
CA TYR A 607 -20.75 61.50 34.45
C TYR A 607 -21.99 61.26 33.62
N VAL A 608 -22.18 62.16 32.63
CA VAL A 608 -23.28 62.02 31.66
C VAL A 608 -22.73 61.47 30.36
N LEU A 609 -23.30 60.33 29.91
CA LEU A 609 -23.01 59.71 28.63
C LEU A 609 -23.83 60.41 27.54
N SER A 610 -23.18 60.84 26.45
CA SER A 610 -23.80 61.47 25.27
C SER A 610 -23.00 61.12 24.03
N LEU A 611 -23.71 60.81 22.96
CA LEU A 611 -23.16 60.45 21.67
C LEU A 611 -23.55 61.47 20.61
N SER A 612 -22.60 61.93 19.85
CA SER A 612 -22.86 62.69 18.63
C SER A 612 -22.67 61.81 17.40
N MET A 613 -23.55 61.91 16.41
CA MET A 613 -23.51 61.06 15.20
C MET A 613 -23.71 61.85 13.94
N GLY A 614 -22.90 61.58 12.94
CA GLY A 614 -23.11 61.97 11.57
C GLY A 614 -23.37 60.77 10.67
N TYR A 615 -23.88 61.00 9.48
CA TYR A 615 -24.17 59.94 8.52
C TYR A 615 -23.84 60.36 7.10
N SER A 616 -23.58 59.34 6.27
CA SER A 616 -23.59 59.42 4.82
C SER A 616 -24.49 58.34 4.23
N VAL A 617 -25.08 58.63 3.07
CA VAL A 617 -25.98 57.70 2.39
C VAL A 617 -25.24 57.02 1.25
N PHE A 618 -25.40 55.69 1.13
CA PHE A 618 -24.98 54.96 -0.05
C PHE A 618 -26.16 54.42 -0.84
N HIS A 619 -26.07 54.51 -2.18
CA HIS A 619 -27.11 54.08 -3.12
C HIS A 619 -26.55 53.12 -4.16
N PRO A 620 -27.35 52.14 -4.65
CA PRO A 620 -26.90 51.17 -5.68
C PRO A 620 -26.44 51.79 -7.01
N MET A 621 -26.79 53.05 -7.27
CA MET A 621 -26.41 53.76 -8.50
C MET A 621 -25.07 54.52 -8.41
N MET A 622 -24.41 54.51 -7.26
CA MET A 622 -23.06 55.12 -7.14
C MET A 622 -22.05 54.26 -7.90
N ARG A 623 -21.15 54.94 -8.67
CA ARG A 623 -20.16 54.25 -9.53
C ARG A 623 -18.95 53.69 -8.77
N GLU A 624 -18.64 54.24 -7.61
CA GLU A 624 -17.52 53.79 -6.74
C GLU A 624 -17.96 53.85 -5.27
N TYR A 625 -17.71 52.74 -4.55
CA TYR A 625 -17.94 52.60 -3.12
C TYR A 625 -16.59 52.45 -2.41
N ASP A 626 -16.03 53.58 -1.98
CA ASP A 626 -14.94 53.54 -1.02
C ASP A 626 -15.52 53.83 0.38
N ILE A 627 -15.45 52.82 1.25
CA ILE A 627 -15.86 52.92 2.65
C ILE A 627 -15.20 54.12 3.35
N LYS A 628 -13.97 54.48 2.93
CA LYS A 628 -13.24 55.62 3.51
C LYS A 628 -13.94 56.94 3.17
N ILE A 629 -14.34 57.11 1.91
CA ILE A 629 -15.05 58.33 1.48
C ILE A 629 -16.38 58.46 2.22
N LEU A 630 -17.14 57.35 2.37
CA LEU A 630 -18.39 57.36 3.10
C LEU A 630 -18.22 57.68 4.59
N LEU A 631 -17.14 57.17 5.20
CA LEU A 631 -16.78 57.50 6.58
C LEU A 631 -16.36 58.97 6.72
N GLU A 632 -15.59 59.53 5.79
CA GLU A 632 -15.18 60.93 5.78
C GLU A 632 -16.42 61.83 5.68
N LEU A 633 -17.37 61.55 4.78
CA LEU A 633 -18.61 62.30 4.67
C LEU A 633 -19.47 62.19 5.96
N ALA A 634 -19.50 61.04 6.60
CA ALA A 634 -20.21 60.86 7.86
C ALA A 634 -19.54 61.63 9.02
N ASP A 635 -18.20 61.71 9.03
CA ASP A 635 -17.42 62.48 10.02
C ASP A 635 -17.62 64.00 9.81
N GLU A 636 -17.65 64.48 8.57
CA GLU A 636 -17.99 65.89 8.25
C GLU A 636 -19.38 66.24 8.79
N ALA A 637 -20.40 65.36 8.58
CA ALA A 637 -21.74 65.56 9.12
C ALA A 637 -21.76 65.56 10.65
N LEU A 638 -20.95 64.70 11.30
CA LEU A 638 -20.77 64.70 12.75
C LEU A 638 -20.17 66.01 13.28
N TYR A 639 -19.18 66.54 12.55
CA TYR A 639 -18.56 67.80 12.94
C TYR A 639 -19.55 68.96 12.89
N GLU A 640 -20.42 69.03 11.89
CA GLU A 640 -21.51 70.04 11.79
C GLU A 640 -22.49 69.89 12.98
N GLU A 641 -22.90 68.68 13.32
CA GLU A 641 -23.75 68.42 14.48
C GLU A 641 -23.13 68.89 15.81
N LYS A 642 -21.86 68.57 16.04
CA LYS A 642 -21.14 69.03 17.23
C LYS A 642 -21.06 70.54 17.33
N ASN A 643 -20.89 71.23 16.22
CA ASN A 643 -20.89 72.73 16.17
C ASN A 643 -22.29 73.30 16.47
N HIS A 644 -23.34 72.66 15.96
CA HIS A 644 -24.71 73.09 16.22
C HIS A 644 -25.06 72.90 17.71
N LYS A 645 -24.69 71.71 18.32
CA LYS A 645 -24.85 71.49 19.77
C LYS A 645 -24.14 72.57 20.60
N LYS A 646 -22.91 72.97 20.24
CA LYS A 646 -22.13 74.02 20.93
C LYS A 646 -22.75 75.38 20.83
N SER A 647 -23.46 75.66 19.72
CA SER A 647 -24.15 76.96 19.51
C SER A 647 -25.44 77.07 20.34
N LEU A 648 -26.10 76.00 20.62
CA LEU A 648 -27.31 75.93 21.45
C LEU A 648 -27.03 76.00 22.93
N CYS A 649 -25.77 75.65 23.37
CA CYS A 649 -25.34 75.73 24.74
C CYS A 649 -24.68 77.05 25.14
N ARG A 650 -24.61 78.00 24.25
CA ARG A 650 -24.21 79.39 24.50
C ARG A 650 -25.47 80.27 24.58
#